data_c1a4d703765b6c1dcffa4c4869974163
#
_entry.id   c1a4d703765b6c1dcffa4c4869974163
#
_cell.length_a   1.000
_cell.length_b   1.000
_cell.length_c   1.000
_cell.angle_alpha   90.00
_cell.angle_beta   90.00
_cell.angle_gamma   90.00
#
_symmetry.space_group_name_H-M   'P 1'
#
loop_
_entity.id
_entity.type
_entity.pdbx_description
1 polymer ?
#
loop_
_entity_poly.entity_id
_entity_poly.type
_entity_poly.pdbx_seq_one_letter_code
_entity_poly.pdbx_strand_id
1 'polypeptide(L)'
;MSAKHGSLSINSENIFPIIKKWLYSDHDIFVREMISNGCDAITKLRKLEVMGDYTFPEGYKPAVNVIVDPDQKTLKFIDNGIGMTADEVEEYITQIAFSGATEFLEKYKDKTTDDQMIGHFGLGFYSAFMVADEVHIDTLSYKEGSTPVHWTCDGGTEYEMADGNKTEPGTEITLFLNEESLEFANEYRMREVIEKYCSFMPVNIYLSKANAEQEYETIDEADLREDDVVVEHIHEDAKTEEKENDKGEKEVVEVSPAKDKVKINKRPVSLSDTQPLWMKHPNECTDEEYKEFYRKVFMDYKEPLFWIHLNMDYPFNLKGILYFPKIRTEYDSIEGTIKLYNNQVFIADNIKEVIPEFLLLLKGVIDCPDLPLNVSRSALQNDGFVKKISEYITKKVADKLTGMCKTDRESYEKYWDDISPFIKFGCIKDAKFGEKMNDYILFKNLDGKYLTLKDCIEENKKEETKAVEEEKTEEKASEGSQNEEPEKTVIYYVTDEVQQSQYINMFREAGKDAVLLKHVIDSQFISHLEQQDQTIQFKRIDADLTEELREDGETDETTVKTLTEVFRKNLGKDKLEVKVEKLKNEGTAAMITLPEESRRMQDMMKMYNMYGMDPNMFGGQEVLVLNANHPLVRFIAENQGSEYVPVICEQLYDLAMMSHKQLSPEEMTKFVKRSNDILRVRAK
;
A
#
# COMPACT_ATOMS: atom_id res chain seq x y z
N MET A 1 -53.95 28.06 -16.62
CA MET A 1 -52.71 28.45 -17.32
C MET A 1 -52.46 27.46 -18.43
N SER A 2 -52.34 27.89 -19.69
CA SER A 2 -51.93 27.01 -20.78
C SER A 2 -50.49 26.59 -20.59
N ALA A 3 -50.17 25.30 -20.76
CA ALA A 3 -48.83 24.80 -20.69
C ALA A 3 -47.95 25.52 -21.74
N LYS A 4 -46.90 26.20 -21.27
CA LYS A 4 -45.85 26.74 -22.13
C LYS A 4 -44.77 25.69 -22.29
N HIS A 5 -44.55 25.24 -23.52
CA HIS A 5 -43.40 24.45 -23.89
C HIS A 5 -42.27 25.39 -24.36
N GLY A 6 -41.07 25.22 -23.83
CA GLY A 6 -39.86 25.97 -24.20
C GLY A 6 -38.65 25.08 -24.02
N SER A 7 -37.57 25.31 -24.78
CA SER A 7 -36.27 24.71 -24.62
C SER A 7 -35.47 25.53 -23.59
N LEU A 8 -34.62 24.85 -22.81
CA LEU A 8 -33.61 25.49 -21.99
C LEU A 8 -32.53 26.10 -22.90
N SER A 9 -32.17 27.33 -22.69
CA SER A 9 -31.07 28.02 -23.38
C SER A 9 -29.85 28.11 -22.46
N ILE A 10 -28.67 27.90 -23.01
CA ILE A 10 -27.39 28.06 -22.32
C ILE A 10 -26.80 29.40 -22.72
N ASN A 11 -26.43 30.22 -21.72
CA ASN A 11 -25.72 31.47 -21.95
C ASN A 11 -24.21 31.21 -21.73
N SER A 12 -23.40 31.28 -22.78
CA SER A 12 -21.95 31.03 -22.76
C SER A 12 -21.20 31.98 -21.85
N GLU A 13 -21.64 33.27 -21.75
CA GLU A 13 -21.04 34.27 -20.84
C GLU A 13 -21.08 33.84 -19.35
N ASN A 14 -22.08 33.05 -18.96
CA ASN A 14 -22.23 32.60 -17.59
C ASN A 14 -21.55 31.23 -17.34
N ILE A 15 -21.47 30.39 -18.35
CA ILE A 15 -20.87 29.05 -18.22
C ILE A 15 -19.34 29.10 -18.25
N PHE A 16 -18.76 29.93 -19.09
CA PHE A 16 -17.32 30.01 -19.27
C PHE A 16 -16.55 30.33 -17.98
N PRO A 17 -16.96 31.30 -17.14
CA PRO A 17 -16.36 31.54 -15.82
C PRO A 17 -16.49 30.34 -14.86
N ILE A 18 -17.57 29.56 -14.98
CA ILE A 18 -17.76 28.35 -14.16
C ILE A 18 -16.77 27.29 -14.57
N ILE A 19 -16.59 27.07 -15.87
CA ILE A 19 -15.60 26.11 -16.40
C ILE A 19 -14.19 26.50 -15.97
N LYS A 20 -13.79 27.76 -16.15
CA LYS A 20 -12.49 28.30 -15.76
C LYS A 20 -12.18 28.11 -14.27
N LYS A 21 -13.15 28.31 -13.40
CA LYS A 21 -12.90 28.42 -11.95
C LYS A 21 -13.28 27.19 -11.14
N TRP A 22 -14.21 26.37 -11.63
CA TRP A 22 -14.85 25.34 -10.80
C TRP A 22 -14.86 23.93 -11.40
N LEU A 23 -14.52 23.77 -12.68
CA LEU A 23 -14.56 22.45 -13.33
C LEU A 23 -13.45 21.54 -12.84
N TYR A 24 -12.29 22.10 -12.57
CA TYR A 24 -11.11 21.36 -12.14
C TYR A 24 -10.58 21.91 -10.81
N SER A 25 -10.23 21.01 -9.90
CA SER A 25 -9.68 21.37 -8.59
C SER A 25 -8.17 21.64 -8.60
N ASP A 26 -7.48 21.16 -9.63
CA ASP A 26 -6.03 21.26 -9.77
C ASP A 26 -5.71 21.86 -11.14
N HIS A 27 -4.90 22.91 -11.15
CA HIS A 27 -4.50 23.60 -12.38
C HIS A 27 -3.63 22.73 -13.29
N ASP A 28 -2.87 21.81 -12.75
CA ASP A 28 -2.02 20.87 -13.51
C ASP A 28 -2.79 20.03 -14.55
N ILE A 29 -4.10 19.87 -14.35
CA ILE A 29 -4.97 19.01 -15.16
C ILE A 29 -5.02 19.44 -16.63
N PHE A 30 -4.82 20.73 -16.95
CA PHE A 30 -4.81 21.18 -18.33
C PHE A 30 -3.78 20.43 -19.19
N VAL A 31 -2.60 20.11 -18.63
CA VAL A 31 -1.56 19.35 -19.35
C VAL A 31 -2.09 17.98 -19.75
N ARG A 32 -2.74 17.28 -18.81
CA ARG A 32 -3.37 15.98 -19.09
C ARG A 32 -4.39 16.08 -20.21
N GLU A 33 -5.26 17.08 -20.16
CA GLU A 33 -6.33 17.25 -21.15
C GLU A 33 -5.77 17.60 -22.53
N MET A 34 -4.77 18.51 -22.63
CA MET A 34 -4.14 18.84 -23.90
C MET A 34 -3.45 17.65 -24.55
N ILE A 35 -2.67 16.91 -23.77
CA ILE A 35 -1.96 15.71 -24.26
C ILE A 35 -2.97 14.61 -24.60
N SER A 36 -4.02 14.41 -23.81
CA SER A 36 -5.07 13.43 -24.10
C SER A 36 -5.77 13.68 -25.43
N ASN A 37 -6.06 14.95 -25.73
CA ASN A 37 -6.66 15.34 -27.00
C ASN A 37 -5.74 15.00 -28.19
N GLY A 38 -4.42 15.25 -28.05
CA GLY A 38 -3.42 14.85 -29.04
C GLY A 38 -3.34 13.33 -29.22
N CYS A 39 -3.37 12.57 -28.12
CA CYS A 39 -3.40 11.10 -28.15
C CYS A 39 -4.65 10.58 -28.89
N ASP A 40 -5.81 11.18 -28.62
CA ASP A 40 -7.07 10.81 -29.29
C ASP A 40 -7.04 11.15 -30.78
N ALA A 41 -6.49 12.29 -31.15
CA ALA A 41 -6.32 12.67 -32.56
C ALA A 41 -5.41 11.66 -33.32
N ILE A 42 -4.34 11.21 -32.70
CA ILE A 42 -3.45 10.17 -33.26
C ILE A 42 -4.13 8.81 -33.29
N THR A 43 -4.87 8.45 -32.24
CA THR A 43 -5.61 7.18 -32.17
C THR A 43 -6.70 7.10 -33.27
N LYS A 44 -7.41 8.20 -33.53
CA LYS A 44 -8.36 8.28 -34.63
C LYS A 44 -7.68 8.05 -35.97
N LEU A 45 -6.54 8.68 -36.21
CA LEU A 45 -5.79 8.52 -37.46
C LEU A 45 -5.27 7.09 -37.66
N ARG A 46 -4.76 6.44 -36.59
CA ARG A 46 -4.39 5.02 -36.60
C ARG A 46 -5.58 4.10 -36.91
N LYS A 47 -6.77 4.37 -36.35
CA LYS A 47 -7.96 3.59 -36.68
C LYS A 47 -8.36 3.72 -38.14
N LEU A 48 -8.23 4.90 -38.75
CA LEU A 48 -8.48 5.11 -40.18
C LEU A 48 -7.49 4.33 -41.06
N GLU A 49 -6.22 4.27 -40.65
CA GLU A 49 -5.21 3.46 -41.36
C GLU A 49 -5.54 1.96 -41.31
N VAL A 50 -5.84 1.44 -40.12
CA VAL A 50 -6.25 0.02 -39.98
C VAL A 50 -7.49 -0.33 -40.80
N MET A 51 -8.41 0.63 -40.98
CA MET A 51 -9.59 0.45 -41.84
C MET A 51 -9.32 0.59 -43.35
N GLY A 52 -8.12 1.07 -43.71
CA GLY A 52 -7.75 1.33 -45.10
C GLY A 52 -8.26 2.67 -45.65
N ASP A 53 -8.78 3.55 -44.78
CA ASP A 53 -9.29 4.88 -45.17
C ASP A 53 -8.18 5.95 -45.18
N TYR A 54 -6.98 5.60 -44.70
CA TYR A 54 -5.79 6.45 -44.69
C TYR A 54 -4.52 5.61 -44.81
N THR A 55 -3.44 6.18 -45.34
CA THR A 55 -2.11 5.56 -45.40
C THR A 55 -1.09 6.50 -44.81
N PHE A 56 -0.33 6.05 -43.80
CA PHE A 56 0.72 6.87 -43.20
C PHE A 56 1.84 7.22 -44.21
N PRO A 57 2.35 8.44 -44.17
CA PRO A 57 3.60 8.78 -44.88
C PRO A 57 4.75 7.88 -44.41
N GLU A 58 5.73 7.68 -45.31
CA GLU A 58 6.94 6.94 -44.97
C GLU A 58 7.68 7.62 -43.82
N GLY A 59 8.05 6.84 -42.80
CA GLY A 59 8.72 7.34 -41.59
C GLY A 59 7.81 8.02 -40.57
N TYR A 60 6.48 7.94 -40.71
CA TYR A 60 5.52 8.49 -39.71
C TYR A 60 5.73 7.89 -38.33
N LYS A 61 6.02 8.76 -37.35
CA LYS A 61 6.14 8.39 -35.93
C LYS A 61 5.10 9.18 -35.14
N PRO A 62 4.08 8.52 -34.59
CA PRO A 62 3.05 9.20 -33.81
C PRO A 62 3.64 9.78 -32.53
N ALA A 63 3.45 11.05 -32.31
CA ALA A 63 3.99 11.76 -31.15
C ALA A 63 3.17 12.99 -30.78
N VAL A 64 3.19 13.31 -29.50
CA VAL A 64 2.80 14.62 -28.96
C VAL A 64 4.06 15.32 -28.48
N ASN A 65 4.34 16.49 -29.04
CA ASN A 65 5.47 17.33 -28.66
C ASN A 65 4.99 18.50 -27.81
N VAL A 66 5.59 18.67 -26.65
CA VAL A 66 5.33 19.79 -25.73
C VAL A 66 6.54 20.71 -25.76
N ILE A 67 6.34 21.99 -26.11
CA ILE A 67 7.42 22.97 -26.18
C ILE A 67 7.15 24.09 -25.17
N VAL A 68 8.12 24.33 -24.31
CA VAL A 68 8.10 25.38 -23.30
C VAL A 68 8.92 26.57 -23.79
N ASP A 69 8.32 27.76 -23.88
CA ASP A 69 9.03 29.00 -24.17
C ASP A 69 8.94 29.96 -22.99
N PRO A 70 9.98 30.01 -22.14
CA PRO A 70 9.99 30.92 -20.98
C PRO A 70 10.07 32.41 -21.38
N ASP A 71 10.67 32.71 -22.54
CA ASP A 71 10.87 34.09 -22.96
C ASP A 71 9.59 34.72 -23.49
N GLN A 72 8.79 33.94 -24.22
CA GLN A 72 7.51 34.36 -24.75
C GLN A 72 6.36 34.02 -23.79
N LYS A 73 6.64 33.31 -22.67
CA LYS A 73 5.64 32.83 -21.70
C LYS A 73 4.57 31.96 -22.36
N THR A 74 4.97 31.08 -23.28
CA THR A 74 4.05 30.22 -24.02
C THR A 74 4.36 28.74 -23.83
N LEU A 75 3.29 27.95 -23.96
CA LEU A 75 3.36 26.49 -24.07
C LEU A 75 2.73 26.06 -25.38
N LYS A 76 3.39 25.14 -26.09
CA LYS A 76 2.83 24.53 -27.31
C LYS A 76 2.63 23.04 -27.11
N PHE A 77 1.48 22.56 -27.54
CA PHE A 77 1.13 21.14 -27.61
C PHE A 77 0.90 20.81 -29.08
N ILE A 78 1.74 19.93 -29.64
CA ILE A 78 1.75 19.61 -31.08
C ILE A 78 1.54 18.14 -31.25
N ASP A 79 0.44 17.74 -31.88
CA ASP A 79 0.20 16.35 -32.32
C ASP A 79 0.31 16.26 -33.85
N ASN A 80 0.64 15.06 -34.32
CA ASN A 80 0.60 14.68 -35.73
C ASN A 80 -0.56 13.73 -36.04
N GLY A 81 -1.71 13.96 -35.38
CA GLY A 81 -2.93 13.19 -35.52
C GLY A 81 -3.79 13.60 -36.72
N ILE A 82 -5.09 13.35 -36.58
CA ILE A 82 -6.11 13.53 -37.63
C ILE A 82 -6.27 14.98 -38.13
N GLY A 83 -5.93 15.99 -37.30
CA GLY A 83 -6.20 17.39 -37.56
C GLY A 83 -7.68 17.72 -37.73
N MET A 84 -8.01 18.97 -38.09
CA MET A 84 -9.38 19.45 -38.26
C MET A 84 -9.51 20.33 -39.48
N THR A 85 -10.68 20.27 -40.15
CA THR A 85 -11.12 21.24 -41.13
C THR A 85 -11.73 22.46 -40.46
N ALA A 86 -11.99 23.56 -41.18
CA ALA A 86 -12.65 24.74 -40.63
C ALA A 86 -14.03 24.45 -40.01
N ASP A 87 -14.83 23.62 -40.68
CA ASP A 87 -16.15 23.20 -40.17
C ASP A 87 -16.01 22.36 -38.89
N GLU A 88 -15.00 21.48 -38.81
CA GLU A 88 -14.71 20.68 -37.62
C GLU A 88 -14.18 21.54 -36.44
N VAL A 89 -13.40 22.59 -36.71
CA VAL A 89 -13.01 23.55 -35.66
C VAL A 89 -14.24 24.29 -35.12
N GLU A 90 -15.16 24.73 -36.01
CA GLU A 90 -16.41 25.38 -35.60
C GLU A 90 -17.31 24.43 -34.78
N GLU A 91 -17.35 23.14 -35.12
CA GLU A 91 -18.17 22.15 -34.43
C GLU A 91 -17.58 21.67 -33.11
N TYR A 92 -16.27 21.33 -33.09
CA TYR A 92 -15.66 20.64 -31.93
C TYR A 92 -14.99 21.61 -30.95
N ILE A 93 -14.56 22.79 -31.38
CA ILE A 93 -13.87 23.77 -30.54
C ILE A 93 -14.79 24.87 -30.06
N THR A 94 -15.75 25.34 -30.88
CA THR A 94 -16.62 26.44 -30.50
C THR A 94 -17.91 26.02 -29.78
N GLN A 95 -18.30 24.73 -29.88
CA GLN A 95 -19.47 24.20 -29.18
C GLN A 95 -19.06 23.54 -27.86
N ILE A 96 -19.37 24.25 -26.76
CA ILE A 96 -19.05 23.76 -25.39
C ILE A 96 -19.79 22.44 -25.13
N ALA A 97 -19.09 21.44 -24.59
CA ALA A 97 -19.60 20.10 -24.28
C ALA A 97 -20.01 19.26 -25.51
N PHE A 98 -19.49 19.57 -26.69
CA PHE A 98 -19.59 18.70 -27.85
C PHE A 98 -18.32 17.86 -28.01
N SER A 99 -18.47 16.55 -28.20
CA SER A 99 -17.32 15.62 -28.28
C SER A 99 -17.24 14.94 -29.64
N GLY A 100 -16.26 15.32 -30.45
CA GLY A 100 -15.93 14.63 -31.70
C GLY A 100 -15.43 13.19 -31.51
N ALA A 101 -15.11 12.75 -30.28
CA ALA A 101 -14.79 11.37 -29.97
C ALA A 101 -16.05 10.50 -30.00
N THR A 102 -17.15 10.97 -29.42
CA THR A 102 -18.44 10.26 -29.40
C THR A 102 -18.99 10.05 -30.81
N GLU A 103 -18.95 11.10 -31.65
CA GLU A 103 -19.37 11.02 -33.04
C GLU A 103 -18.53 10.03 -33.84
N PHE A 104 -17.21 10.07 -33.65
CA PHE A 104 -16.29 9.12 -34.30
C PHE A 104 -16.60 7.67 -33.90
N LEU A 105 -16.83 7.41 -32.63
CA LEU A 105 -17.17 6.08 -32.12
C LEU A 105 -18.52 5.59 -32.68
N GLU A 106 -19.54 6.44 -32.72
CA GLU A 106 -20.84 6.08 -33.32
C GLU A 106 -20.72 5.75 -34.78
N LYS A 107 -19.95 6.51 -35.55
CA LYS A 107 -19.74 6.30 -36.99
C LYS A 107 -19.02 4.98 -37.31
N TYR A 108 -18.13 4.53 -36.40
CA TYR A 108 -17.29 3.34 -36.62
C TYR A 108 -17.61 2.18 -35.68
N LYS A 109 -18.70 2.23 -34.93
CA LYS A 109 -19.11 1.24 -33.91
C LYS A 109 -19.13 -0.23 -34.40
N ASP A 110 -19.51 -0.47 -35.66
CA ASP A 110 -19.58 -1.81 -36.24
C ASP A 110 -18.20 -2.35 -36.69
N LYS A 111 -17.18 -1.52 -36.73
CA LYS A 111 -15.85 -1.85 -37.26
C LYS A 111 -14.75 -1.97 -36.20
N THR A 112 -14.98 -1.46 -34.97
CA THR A 112 -13.96 -1.47 -33.92
C THR A 112 -14.56 -1.92 -32.60
N THR A 113 -13.95 -2.95 -32.00
CA THR A 113 -14.35 -3.51 -30.69
C THR A 113 -13.63 -2.86 -29.51
N ASP A 114 -12.66 -1.98 -29.76
CA ASP A 114 -11.76 -1.42 -28.73
C ASP A 114 -12.02 0.07 -28.57
N ASP A 115 -12.59 0.46 -27.44
CA ASP A 115 -12.85 1.85 -27.06
C ASP A 115 -11.64 2.45 -26.34
N GLN A 116 -10.60 2.79 -27.14
CA GLN A 116 -9.34 3.37 -26.63
C GLN A 116 -9.35 4.90 -26.60
N MET A 117 -10.52 5.53 -26.78
CA MET A 117 -10.61 6.99 -26.73
C MET A 117 -10.59 7.51 -25.30
N ILE A 118 -9.80 8.55 -25.06
CA ILE A 118 -9.64 9.14 -23.72
C ILE A 118 -10.74 10.19 -23.49
N GLY A 119 -11.02 11.07 -24.46
CA GLY A 119 -11.94 12.20 -24.33
C GLY A 119 -13.39 11.87 -24.65
N HIS A 120 -14.32 12.07 -23.68
CA HIS A 120 -15.75 11.79 -23.87
C HIS A 120 -16.68 13.01 -23.69
N PHE A 121 -16.25 14.08 -22.99
CA PHE A 121 -17.13 15.11 -22.51
C PHE A 121 -17.09 16.44 -23.30
N GLY A 122 -16.11 16.63 -24.20
CA GLY A 122 -15.95 17.87 -24.96
C GLY A 122 -15.65 19.12 -24.12
N LEU A 123 -15.11 18.95 -22.93
CA LEU A 123 -14.78 20.03 -22.00
C LEU A 123 -13.29 20.16 -21.70
N GLY A 124 -12.51 19.14 -22.00
CA GLY A 124 -11.07 19.09 -21.67
C GLY A 124 -10.26 20.24 -22.26
N PHE A 125 -10.55 20.61 -23.54
CA PHE A 125 -9.89 21.72 -24.20
C PHE A 125 -9.99 23.03 -23.44
N TYR A 126 -11.15 23.31 -22.84
CA TYR A 126 -11.39 24.57 -22.15
C TYR A 126 -10.60 24.73 -20.84
N SER A 127 -9.95 23.66 -20.37
CA SER A 127 -8.98 23.76 -19.26
C SER A 127 -7.77 24.63 -19.61
N ALA A 128 -7.46 24.83 -20.90
CA ALA A 128 -6.44 25.76 -21.38
C ALA A 128 -6.64 27.17 -20.84
N PHE A 129 -7.88 27.64 -20.79
CA PHE A 129 -8.22 28.98 -20.32
C PHE A 129 -8.16 29.16 -18.78
N MET A 130 -7.82 28.11 -18.04
CA MET A 130 -7.49 28.26 -16.61
C MET A 130 -6.10 28.87 -16.43
N VAL A 131 -5.20 28.62 -17.38
CA VAL A 131 -3.78 28.96 -17.29
C VAL A 131 -3.32 29.96 -18.37
N ALA A 132 -4.14 30.21 -19.40
CA ALA A 132 -3.82 31.09 -20.50
C ALA A 132 -4.81 32.24 -20.63
N ASP A 133 -4.30 33.42 -20.97
CA ASP A 133 -5.09 34.59 -21.34
C ASP A 133 -5.56 34.51 -22.80
N GLU A 134 -4.78 33.83 -23.65
CA GLU A 134 -5.05 33.64 -25.06
C GLU A 134 -4.63 32.24 -25.53
N VAL A 135 -5.41 31.64 -26.42
CA VAL A 135 -5.18 30.32 -26.99
C VAL A 135 -5.26 30.39 -28.50
N HIS A 136 -4.20 29.87 -29.18
CA HIS A 136 -4.19 29.73 -30.64
C HIS A 136 -4.22 28.24 -31.02
N ILE A 137 -4.92 27.92 -32.10
CA ILE A 137 -4.94 26.60 -32.72
C ILE A 137 -4.56 26.71 -34.17
N ASP A 138 -3.49 26.04 -34.56
CA ASP A 138 -3.09 25.84 -35.97
C ASP A 138 -3.32 24.36 -36.32
N THR A 139 -4.20 24.08 -37.29
CA THR A 139 -4.56 22.69 -37.60
C THR A 139 -4.71 22.45 -39.10
N LEU A 140 -4.39 21.24 -39.54
CA LEU A 140 -4.60 20.75 -40.91
C LEU A 140 -5.20 19.34 -40.86
N SER A 141 -6.36 19.15 -41.48
CA SER A 141 -7.00 17.85 -41.54
C SER A 141 -6.23 16.89 -42.46
N TYR A 142 -6.26 15.57 -42.12
CA TYR A 142 -5.74 14.48 -42.95
C TYR A 142 -6.47 14.33 -44.31
N LYS A 143 -7.67 14.92 -44.43
CA LYS A 143 -8.50 14.81 -45.64
C LYS A 143 -7.82 15.49 -46.81
N GLU A 144 -7.75 14.79 -47.92
CA GLU A 144 -7.14 15.29 -49.14
C GLU A 144 -7.81 16.60 -49.63
N GLY A 145 -7.02 17.61 -49.93
CA GLY A 145 -7.50 18.92 -50.38
C GLY A 145 -7.97 19.85 -49.28
N SER A 146 -7.78 19.49 -47.97
CA SER A 146 -8.07 20.39 -46.86
C SER A 146 -7.14 21.60 -46.85
N THR A 147 -7.65 22.77 -46.41
CA THR A 147 -6.91 23.97 -46.15
C THR A 147 -6.53 24.06 -44.67
N PRO A 148 -5.32 24.55 -44.33
CA PRO A 148 -4.93 24.76 -42.95
C PRO A 148 -5.77 25.88 -42.31
N VAL A 149 -6.04 25.77 -41.03
CA VAL A 149 -6.88 26.70 -40.27
C VAL A 149 -6.08 27.28 -39.11
N HIS A 150 -6.23 28.58 -38.91
CA HIS A 150 -5.73 29.30 -37.74
C HIS A 150 -6.94 29.82 -36.96
N TRP A 151 -7.04 29.48 -35.67
CA TRP A 151 -8.11 29.90 -34.78
C TRP A 151 -7.53 30.52 -33.51
N THR A 152 -8.13 31.62 -33.02
CA THR A 152 -7.68 32.32 -31.81
C THR A 152 -8.85 32.69 -30.91
N CYS A 153 -8.62 32.69 -29.60
CA CYS A 153 -9.59 33.13 -28.58
C CYS A 153 -8.84 33.66 -27.35
N ASP A 154 -9.29 34.81 -26.84
CA ASP A 154 -8.77 35.47 -25.64
C ASP A 154 -9.44 34.97 -24.33
N GLY A 155 -10.16 33.87 -24.40
CA GLY A 155 -10.87 33.31 -23.25
C GLY A 155 -12.18 34.03 -22.95
N GLY A 156 -12.67 34.87 -23.87
CA GLY A 156 -14.02 35.41 -23.92
C GLY A 156 -14.97 34.47 -24.66
N THR A 157 -16.05 35.05 -25.17
CA THR A 157 -17.07 34.33 -25.99
C THR A 157 -16.85 34.50 -27.48
N GLU A 158 -15.90 35.33 -27.86
CA GLU A 158 -15.57 35.64 -29.26
C GLU A 158 -14.28 34.89 -29.67
N TYR A 159 -14.23 34.51 -30.92
CA TYR A 159 -13.06 33.88 -31.52
C TYR A 159 -12.83 34.48 -32.92
N GLU A 160 -11.59 34.36 -33.41
CA GLU A 160 -11.24 34.68 -34.80
C GLU A 160 -10.77 33.38 -35.49
N MET A 161 -11.12 33.21 -36.76
CA MET A 161 -10.70 32.09 -37.58
C MET A 161 -10.27 32.58 -38.97
N ALA A 162 -9.11 32.13 -39.42
CA ALA A 162 -8.49 32.49 -40.70
C ALA A 162 -7.75 31.32 -41.34
N ASP A 163 -7.28 31.50 -42.56
CA ASP A 163 -6.40 30.53 -43.21
C ASP A 163 -5.09 30.38 -42.40
N GLY A 164 -4.69 29.17 -42.12
CA GLY A 164 -3.45 28.82 -41.40
C GLY A 164 -2.26 28.59 -42.33
N ASN A 165 -1.13 28.25 -41.73
CA ASN A 165 0.13 28.00 -42.47
C ASN A 165 0.66 26.57 -42.30
N LYS A 166 -0.07 25.69 -41.61
CA LYS A 166 0.38 24.32 -41.34
C LYS A 166 0.45 23.49 -42.63
N THR A 167 1.54 22.75 -42.82
CA THR A 167 1.82 22.01 -44.05
C THR A 167 1.58 20.51 -43.93
N GLU A 168 1.51 20.00 -42.70
CA GLU A 168 1.31 18.57 -42.41
C GLU A 168 0.08 18.38 -41.54
N PRO A 169 -0.64 17.24 -41.67
CA PRO A 169 -1.78 16.91 -40.81
C PRO A 169 -1.42 16.91 -39.32
N GLY A 170 -2.37 17.32 -38.49
CA GLY A 170 -2.25 17.39 -37.05
C GLY A 170 -2.66 18.76 -36.51
N THR A 171 -2.47 18.95 -35.21
CA THR A 171 -2.89 20.18 -34.50
C THR A 171 -1.76 20.71 -33.62
N GLU A 172 -1.56 22.02 -33.63
CA GLU A 172 -0.71 22.77 -32.71
C GLU A 172 -1.58 23.69 -31.89
N ILE A 173 -1.53 23.57 -30.56
CA ILE A 173 -2.22 24.44 -29.60
C ILE A 173 -1.17 25.25 -28.89
N THR A 174 -1.23 26.58 -29.00
CA THR A 174 -0.34 27.52 -28.31
C THR A 174 -1.11 28.23 -27.20
N LEU A 175 -0.63 28.10 -25.96
CA LEU A 175 -1.16 28.75 -24.78
C LEU A 175 -0.28 29.95 -24.40
N PHE A 176 -0.84 31.15 -24.34
CA PHE A 176 -0.18 32.33 -23.81
C PHE A 176 -0.51 32.43 -22.33
N LEU A 177 0.45 32.09 -21.47
CA LEU A 177 0.23 31.90 -20.03
C LEU A 177 -0.09 33.23 -19.35
N ASN A 178 -1.11 33.19 -18.48
CA ASN A 178 -1.43 34.29 -17.57
C ASN A 178 -0.37 34.41 -16.45
N GLU A 179 -0.35 35.54 -15.75
CA GLU A 179 0.65 35.84 -14.71
C GLU A 179 0.62 34.86 -13.53
N GLU A 180 -0.54 34.25 -13.22
CA GLU A 180 -0.68 33.31 -12.11
C GLU A 180 -0.14 31.91 -12.46
N SER A 181 0.04 31.61 -13.75
CA SER A 181 0.42 30.29 -14.28
C SER A 181 1.81 30.23 -14.87
N LEU A 182 2.66 31.24 -14.62
CA LEU A 182 4.03 31.30 -15.16
C LEU A 182 4.94 30.18 -14.64
N GLU A 183 4.55 29.46 -13.59
CA GLU A 183 5.25 28.28 -13.13
C GLU A 183 5.36 27.23 -14.24
N PHE A 184 4.38 27.14 -15.15
CA PHE A 184 4.36 26.21 -16.26
C PHE A 184 5.28 26.62 -17.43
N ALA A 185 5.76 27.85 -17.48
CA ALA A 185 6.82 28.25 -18.40
C ALA A 185 8.20 27.72 -18.01
N ASN A 186 8.26 26.65 -17.21
CA ASN A 186 9.46 26.00 -16.73
C ASN A 186 9.47 24.52 -17.15
N GLU A 187 10.55 24.09 -17.82
CA GLU A 187 10.68 22.72 -18.32
C GLU A 187 10.62 21.67 -17.19
N TYR A 188 11.25 21.94 -16.04
CA TYR A 188 11.22 21.00 -14.93
C TYR A 188 9.81 20.81 -14.36
N ARG A 189 9.07 21.91 -14.23
CA ARG A 189 7.67 21.84 -13.76
C ARG A 189 6.79 21.11 -14.76
N MET A 190 6.94 21.39 -16.05
CA MET A 190 6.19 20.68 -17.10
C MET A 190 6.51 19.19 -17.12
N ARG A 191 7.80 18.83 -16.97
CA ARG A 191 8.22 17.43 -16.87
C ARG A 191 7.55 16.72 -15.70
N GLU A 192 7.57 17.32 -14.52
CA GLU A 192 6.90 16.78 -13.32
C GLU A 192 5.41 16.51 -13.56
N VAL A 193 4.71 17.46 -14.19
CA VAL A 193 3.28 17.33 -14.48
C VAL A 193 3.01 16.27 -15.54
N ILE A 194 3.81 16.21 -16.62
CA ILE A 194 3.70 15.19 -17.66
C ILE A 194 3.96 13.80 -17.07
N GLU A 195 5.00 13.64 -16.26
CA GLU A 195 5.33 12.39 -15.60
C GLU A 195 4.24 11.96 -14.62
N LYS A 196 3.59 12.89 -13.92
CA LYS A 196 2.48 12.60 -13.01
C LYS A 196 1.26 12.01 -13.74
N TYR A 197 0.84 12.62 -14.84
CA TYR A 197 -0.44 12.29 -15.49
C TYR A 197 -0.31 11.43 -16.74
N CYS A 198 0.82 11.52 -17.46
CA CYS A 198 0.95 11.05 -18.83
C CYS A 198 2.01 9.96 -19.02
N SER A 199 2.67 9.50 -17.95
CA SER A 199 3.78 8.52 -18.02
C SER A 199 3.48 7.23 -18.77
N PHE A 200 2.22 6.88 -18.91
CA PHE A 200 1.80 5.62 -19.51
C PHE A 200 0.83 5.80 -20.69
N MET A 201 0.70 7.01 -21.20
CA MET A 201 -0.17 7.27 -22.36
C MET A 201 0.30 6.49 -23.60
N PRO A 202 -0.64 6.08 -24.50
CA PRO A 202 -0.36 5.15 -25.60
C PRO A 202 0.37 5.78 -26.80
N VAL A 203 0.88 7.00 -26.65
CA VAL A 203 1.61 7.77 -27.66
C VAL A 203 2.89 8.33 -27.04
N ASN A 204 3.97 8.40 -27.82
CA ASN A 204 5.20 9.03 -27.37
C ASN A 204 4.98 10.51 -27.08
N ILE A 205 5.47 10.98 -25.93
CA ILE A 205 5.38 12.37 -25.50
C ILE A 205 6.79 12.91 -25.32
N TYR A 206 7.12 13.97 -26.04
CA TYR A 206 8.41 14.62 -25.96
C TYR A 206 8.26 16.02 -25.38
N LEU A 207 9.20 16.39 -24.51
CA LEU A 207 9.27 17.73 -23.92
C LEU A 207 10.56 18.40 -24.34
N SER A 208 10.47 19.63 -24.83
CA SER A 208 11.63 20.45 -25.21
C SER A 208 11.42 21.90 -24.80
N LYS A 209 12.54 22.65 -24.72
CA LYS A 209 12.53 24.10 -24.54
C LYS A 209 12.67 24.76 -25.90
N ALA A 210 11.91 25.81 -26.14
CA ALA A 210 12.09 26.66 -27.33
C ALA A 210 13.50 27.21 -27.35
N ASN A 211 14.09 27.27 -28.52
CA ASN A 211 15.46 27.79 -28.74
C ASN A 211 16.56 27.08 -27.91
N ALA A 212 16.33 25.81 -27.49
CA ALA A 212 17.36 25.03 -26.83
C ALA A 212 18.54 24.82 -27.76
N GLU A 213 19.76 24.91 -27.22
CA GLU A 213 20.95 24.55 -27.95
C GLU A 213 20.94 23.08 -28.32
N GLN A 214 21.38 22.72 -29.52
CA GLN A 214 21.44 21.34 -29.97
C GLN A 214 22.40 20.55 -29.07
N GLU A 215 21.90 19.57 -28.36
CA GLU A 215 22.70 18.62 -27.59
C GLU A 215 23.16 17.46 -28.47
N TYR A 216 24.30 16.89 -28.10
CA TYR A 216 24.89 15.76 -28.80
C TYR A 216 25.13 14.60 -27.83
N GLU A 217 25.08 13.39 -28.37
CA GLU A 217 25.48 12.17 -27.65
C GLU A 217 26.43 11.33 -28.48
N THR A 218 27.31 10.58 -27.83
CA THR A 218 28.26 9.69 -28.51
C THR A 218 27.84 8.25 -28.23
N ILE A 219 27.57 7.50 -29.29
CA ILE A 219 27.13 6.09 -29.24
C ILE A 219 28.16 5.21 -29.97
N ASP A 220 28.12 3.91 -29.71
CA ASP A 220 28.87 2.93 -30.50
C ASP A 220 28.25 2.88 -31.92
N GLU A 221 29.07 2.76 -32.98
CA GLU A 221 28.60 2.78 -34.38
C GLU A 221 27.58 1.65 -34.65
N ALA A 222 27.70 0.54 -33.91
CA ALA A 222 26.74 -0.57 -33.99
C ALA A 222 25.31 -0.21 -33.51
N ASP A 223 25.17 0.84 -32.69
CA ASP A 223 23.88 1.31 -32.14
C ASP A 223 23.27 2.44 -32.98
N LEU A 224 23.85 2.76 -34.15
CA LEU A 224 23.34 3.78 -35.06
C LEU A 224 22.00 3.33 -35.69
N ARG A 225 21.02 4.23 -35.68
CA ARG A 225 19.68 4.03 -36.25
C ARG A 225 19.59 4.80 -37.59
N GLU A 226 18.65 4.37 -38.44
CA GLU A 226 18.43 5.01 -39.75
C GLU A 226 18.02 6.50 -39.65
N ASP A 227 17.42 6.88 -38.53
CA ASP A 227 16.91 8.23 -38.29
C ASP A 227 17.89 9.11 -37.49
N ASP A 228 19.08 8.61 -37.14
CA ASP A 228 20.08 9.40 -36.43
C ASP A 228 20.79 10.40 -37.36
N VAL A 229 20.93 11.62 -36.87
CA VAL A 229 21.71 12.64 -37.57
C VAL A 229 23.14 12.58 -37.07
N VAL A 230 24.02 11.99 -37.92
CA VAL A 230 25.44 11.86 -37.62
C VAL A 230 26.15 13.21 -37.78
N VAL A 231 26.85 13.61 -36.74
CA VAL A 231 27.64 14.85 -36.71
C VAL A 231 29.12 14.55 -36.94
N GLU A 232 29.66 13.49 -36.33
CA GLU A 232 31.10 13.16 -36.39
C GLU A 232 31.31 11.66 -36.15
N HIS A 233 32.23 11.04 -36.87
CA HIS A 233 32.73 9.70 -36.59
C HIS A 233 33.98 9.79 -35.72
N ILE A 234 34.03 9.04 -34.62
CA ILE A 234 35.13 9.05 -33.64
C ILE A 234 35.75 7.67 -33.59
N HIS A 235 37.02 7.54 -33.92
CA HIS A 235 37.76 6.30 -33.76
C HIS A 235 38.54 6.34 -32.43
N GLU A 236 38.27 5.44 -31.53
CA GLU A 236 39.02 5.24 -30.29
C GLU A 236 40.01 4.08 -30.49
N ASP A 237 41.29 4.40 -30.45
CA ASP A 237 42.33 3.39 -30.51
C ASP A 237 42.27 2.43 -29.32
N ALA A 238 42.76 1.19 -29.52
CA ALA A 238 42.87 0.20 -28.46
C ALA A 238 43.73 0.72 -27.29
N LYS A 239 43.20 0.63 -26.07
CA LYS A 239 43.96 0.97 -24.86
C LYS A 239 44.78 -0.21 -24.44
N THR A 240 46.12 -0.03 -24.40
CA THR A 240 47.08 -1.04 -23.96
C THR A 240 47.73 -0.59 -22.65
N GLU A 241 47.86 -1.50 -21.67
CA GLU A 241 48.63 -1.28 -20.45
C GLU A 241 49.80 -2.25 -20.40
N GLU A 242 50.97 -1.77 -19.96
CA GLU A 242 52.10 -2.63 -19.65
C GLU A 242 51.87 -3.30 -18.30
N LYS A 243 51.71 -4.62 -18.28
CA LYS A 243 51.71 -5.43 -17.07
C LYS A 243 52.96 -6.30 -16.98
N GLU A 244 53.57 -6.38 -15.80
CA GLU A 244 54.63 -7.33 -15.52
C GLU A 244 54.04 -8.73 -15.36
N ASN A 245 54.54 -9.68 -16.16
CA ASN A 245 54.16 -11.08 -16.00
C ASN A 245 54.90 -11.71 -14.81
N ASP A 246 54.51 -12.91 -14.41
CA ASP A 246 55.11 -13.67 -13.28
C ASP A 246 56.63 -13.94 -13.43
N LYS A 247 57.23 -13.58 -14.54
CA LYS A 247 58.65 -13.70 -14.83
C LYS A 247 59.42 -12.39 -14.81
N GLY A 248 58.74 -11.27 -14.49
CA GLY A 248 59.32 -9.93 -14.45
C GLY A 248 59.53 -9.29 -15.81
N GLU A 249 58.91 -9.79 -16.87
CA GLU A 249 58.92 -9.21 -18.20
C GLU A 249 57.68 -8.34 -18.43
N LYS A 250 57.88 -7.17 -19.05
CA LYS A 250 56.78 -6.27 -19.40
C LYS A 250 56.05 -6.81 -20.62
N GLU A 251 54.80 -7.15 -20.45
CA GLU A 251 53.87 -7.56 -21.53
C GLU A 251 52.84 -6.46 -21.75
N VAL A 252 52.64 -6.05 -22.98
CA VAL A 252 51.59 -5.08 -23.34
C VAL A 252 50.29 -5.87 -23.46
N VAL A 253 49.39 -5.65 -22.52
CA VAL A 253 48.08 -6.30 -22.53
C VAL A 253 47.06 -5.27 -23.03
N GLU A 254 46.28 -5.66 -24.03
CA GLU A 254 45.14 -4.88 -24.51
C GLU A 254 44.03 -4.89 -23.44
N VAL A 255 43.74 -3.71 -22.88
CA VAL A 255 42.74 -3.53 -21.83
C VAL A 255 41.35 -3.21 -22.42
N SER A 256 41.33 -2.61 -23.58
CA SER A 256 40.10 -2.28 -24.31
C SER A 256 40.38 -2.32 -25.82
N PRO A 257 39.57 -3.07 -26.60
CA PRO A 257 39.73 -3.09 -28.08
C PRO A 257 39.40 -1.72 -28.67
N ALA A 258 39.94 -1.48 -29.87
CA ALA A 258 39.55 -0.30 -30.64
C ALA A 258 38.06 -0.29 -30.91
N LYS A 259 37.40 0.86 -30.75
CA LYS A 259 35.96 1.03 -30.95
C LYS A 259 35.68 2.22 -31.85
N ASP A 260 34.79 2.01 -32.81
CA ASP A 260 34.25 3.06 -33.62
C ASP A 260 32.98 3.62 -32.99
N LYS A 261 32.99 4.89 -32.67
CA LYS A 261 31.89 5.65 -32.09
C LYS A 261 31.40 6.73 -33.03
N VAL A 262 30.17 7.11 -32.86
CA VAL A 262 29.55 8.16 -33.68
C VAL A 262 28.94 9.19 -32.75
N LYS A 263 29.23 10.45 -33.02
CA LYS A 263 28.57 11.57 -32.38
C LYS A 263 27.34 11.92 -33.20
N ILE A 264 26.19 11.84 -32.56
CA ILE A 264 24.88 12.12 -33.15
C ILE A 264 24.19 13.26 -32.44
N ASN A 265 23.19 13.86 -33.09
CA ASN A 265 22.25 14.69 -32.34
C ASN A 265 21.59 13.84 -31.25
N LYS A 266 21.54 14.37 -30.02
CA LYS A 266 20.96 13.66 -28.91
C LYS A 266 19.51 13.25 -29.24
N ARG A 267 19.22 11.97 -29.09
CA ARG A 267 17.90 11.43 -29.37
C ARG A 267 16.86 11.98 -28.37
N PRO A 268 15.68 12.39 -28.84
CA PRO A 268 14.60 12.79 -27.92
C PRO A 268 14.17 11.59 -27.10
N VAL A 269 14.06 11.78 -25.78
CA VAL A 269 13.61 10.74 -24.86
C VAL A 269 12.11 10.93 -24.60
N SER A 270 11.32 9.90 -24.90
CA SER A 270 9.89 9.90 -24.57
C SER A 270 9.68 9.88 -23.06
N LEU A 271 8.78 10.73 -22.56
CA LEU A 271 8.35 10.77 -21.17
C LEU A 271 7.24 9.74 -20.88
N SER A 272 6.66 9.13 -21.92
CA SER A 272 5.63 8.11 -21.81
C SER A 272 6.17 6.73 -22.15
N ASP A 273 5.69 5.72 -21.41
CA ASP A 273 5.85 4.30 -21.71
C ASP A 273 4.56 3.82 -22.37
N THR A 274 4.60 3.67 -23.70
CA THR A 274 3.41 3.37 -24.50
C THR A 274 2.90 1.93 -24.33
N GLN A 275 3.70 1.05 -23.73
CA GLN A 275 3.37 -0.35 -23.48
C GLN A 275 3.70 -0.73 -22.03
N PRO A 276 2.97 -0.16 -21.06
CA PRO A 276 3.26 -0.41 -19.67
C PRO A 276 3.09 -1.90 -19.32
N LEU A 277 3.84 -2.37 -18.31
CA LEU A 277 3.93 -3.78 -17.95
C LEU A 277 2.57 -4.44 -17.72
N TRP A 278 1.60 -3.71 -17.15
CA TRP A 278 0.26 -4.27 -16.89
C TRP A 278 -0.58 -4.53 -18.14
N MET A 279 -0.17 -3.98 -19.31
CA MET A 279 -0.84 -4.24 -20.59
C MET A 279 -0.37 -5.55 -21.23
N LYS A 280 0.81 -6.04 -20.87
CA LYS A 280 1.34 -7.33 -21.34
C LYS A 280 0.55 -8.50 -20.73
N HIS A 281 0.56 -9.65 -21.42
CA HIS A 281 0.02 -10.85 -20.80
C HIS A 281 0.95 -11.35 -19.67
N PRO A 282 0.41 -11.79 -18.51
CA PRO A 282 1.24 -12.24 -17.37
C PRO A 282 2.33 -13.26 -17.71
N ASN A 283 2.06 -14.14 -18.70
CA ASN A 283 3.00 -15.17 -19.13
C ASN A 283 4.19 -14.63 -19.96
N GLU A 284 4.11 -13.38 -20.40
CA GLU A 284 5.15 -12.69 -21.18
C GLU A 284 6.06 -11.84 -20.32
N CYS A 285 5.75 -11.73 -19.02
CA CYS A 285 6.48 -10.90 -18.08
C CYS A 285 7.42 -11.74 -17.21
N THR A 286 8.62 -11.22 -17.00
CA THR A 286 9.62 -11.81 -16.11
C THR A 286 9.56 -11.20 -14.71
N ASP A 287 10.09 -11.90 -13.71
CA ASP A 287 10.17 -11.40 -12.33
C ASP A 287 10.99 -10.10 -12.21
N GLU A 288 12.04 -9.98 -13.02
CA GLU A 288 12.88 -8.79 -13.11
C GLU A 288 12.11 -7.60 -13.64
N GLU A 289 11.28 -7.77 -14.68
CA GLU A 289 10.41 -6.70 -15.21
C GLU A 289 9.42 -6.22 -14.15
N TYR A 290 8.82 -7.13 -13.35
CA TYR A 290 7.93 -6.74 -12.25
C TYR A 290 8.64 -5.94 -11.17
N LYS A 291 9.86 -6.32 -10.79
CA LYS A 291 10.65 -5.62 -9.78
C LYS A 291 11.15 -4.26 -10.28
N GLU A 292 11.56 -4.18 -11.54
CA GLU A 292 11.99 -2.94 -12.17
C GLU A 292 10.83 -1.95 -12.29
N PHE A 293 9.67 -2.44 -12.73
CA PHE A 293 8.44 -1.65 -12.79
C PHE A 293 8.05 -1.12 -11.42
N TYR A 294 8.11 -1.96 -10.38
CA TYR A 294 7.85 -1.55 -9.00
C TYR A 294 8.77 -0.41 -8.55
N ARG A 295 10.07 -0.56 -8.78
CA ARG A 295 11.06 0.48 -8.44
C ARG A 295 10.81 1.79 -9.18
N LYS A 296 10.53 1.72 -10.49
CA LYS A 296 10.25 2.87 -11.35
C LYS A 296 9.00 3.63 -10.91
N VAL A 297 7.90 2.94 -10.63
CA VAL A 297 6.60 3.57 -10.38
C VAL A 297 6.45 4.09 -8.95
N PHE A 298 7.01 3.36 -7.97
CA PHE A 298 6.84 3.68 -6.55
C PHE A 298 8.08 4.28 -5.91
N MET A 299 9.18 4.44 -6.65
CA MET A 299 10.47 4.94 -6.16
C MET A 299 10.93 4.18 -4.88
N ASP A 300 10.53 2.91 -4.79
CA ASP A 300 10.83 2.04 -3.65
C ASP A 300 11.90 1.02 -4.05
N TYR A 301 13.07 1.14 -3.43
CA TYR A 301 14.21 0.27 -3.71
C TYR A 301 14.16 -1.06 -2.93
N LYS A 302 13.18 -1.25 -2.05
CA LYS A 302 12.93 -2.53 -1.38
C LYS A 302 12.16 -3.43 -2.36
N GLU A 303 12.60 -4.66 -2.54
CA GLU A 303 11.87 -5.60 -3.38
C GLU A 303 10.51 -5.95 -2.75
N PRO A 304 9.44 -6.03 -3.55
CA PRO A 304 8.16 -6.54 -3.08
C PRO A 304 8.26 -8.03 -2.75
N LEU A 305 7.42 -8.52 -1.83
CA LEU A 305 7.39 -9.94 -1.46
C LEU A 305 6.90 -10.80 -2.64
N PHE A 306 5.83 -10.36 -3.26
CA PHE A 306 5.22 -10.94 -4.47
C PHE A 306 4.21 -9.96 -5.07
N TRP A 307 3.60 -10.36 -6.18
CA TRP A 307 2.62 -9.52 -6.89
C TRP A 307 1.48 -10.36 -7.46
N ILE A 308 0.42 -9.64 -7.83
CA ILE A 308 -0.74 -10.18 -8.54
C ILE A 308 -0.91 -9.36 -9.82
N HIS A 309 -0.75 -10.00 -10.98
CA HIS A 309 -1.08 -9.41 -12.26
C HIS A 309 -2.56 -9.63 -12.54
N LEU A 310 -3.32 -8.53 -12.60
CA LEU A 310 -4.75 -8.53 -12.92
C LEU A 310 -4.91 -8.40 -14.43
N ASN A 311 -5.69 -9.31 -15.02
CA ASN A 311 -6.04 -9.25 -16.42
C ASN A 311 -7.46 -9.84 -16.58
N MET A 312 -8.41 -8.98 -16.92
CA MET A 312 -9.81 -9.37 -17.09
C MET A 312 -10.44 -8.53 -18.19
N ASP A 313 -11.07 -9.22 -19.15
CA ASP A 313 -11.72 -8.60 -20.29
C ASP A 313 -13.27 -8.61 -20.17
N TYR A 314 -13.83 -9.45 -19.30
CA TYR A 314 -15.27 -9.58 -19.08
C TYR A 314 -15.61 -9.94 -17.63
N PRO A 315 -16.64 -9.35 -16.99
CA PRO A 315 -17.68 -8.45 -17.51
C PRO A 315 -17.27 -6.97 -17.59
N PHE A 316 -16.06 -6.62 -17.24
CA PHE A 316 -15.46 -5.29 -17.41
C PHE A 316 -13.98 -5.44 -17.72
N ASN A 317 -13.44 -4.46 -18.42
CA ASN A 317 -12.04 -4.43 -18.79
C ASN A 317 -11.20 -3.89 -17.60
N LEU A 318 -10.36 -4.75 -17.01
CA LEU A 318 -9.53 -4.38 -15.89
C LEU A 318 -8.16 -5.04 -16.01
N LYS A 319 -7.13 -4.21 -16.05
CA LYS A 319 -5.73 -4.62 -16.05
C LYS A 319 -5.00 -3.96 -14.89
N GLY A 320 -3.92 -4.57 -14.42
CA GLY A 320 -3.18 -3.97 -13.34
C GLY A 320 -2.20 -4.92 -12.68
N ILE A 321 -1.39 -4.38 -11.77
CA ILE A 321 -0.46 -5.14 -10.96
C ILE A 321 -0.56 -4.66 -9.52
N LEU A 322 -0.85 -5.56 -8.61
CA LEU A 322 -0.84 -5.29 -7.17
C LEU A 322 0.41 -5.93 -6.55
N TYR A 323 1.16 -5.16 -5.79
CA TYR A 323 2.36 -5.58 -5.10
C TYR A 323 2.15 -5.64 -3.60
N PHE A 324 2.67 -6.69 -2.98
CA PHE A 324 2.75 -6.81 -1.53
C PHE A 324 4.12 -6.30 -1.08
N PRO A 325 4.19 -5.08 -0.50
CA PRO A 325 5.45 -4.51 -0.06
C PRO A 325 5.92 -5.21 1.21
N LYS A 326 7.23 -5.17 1.47
CA LYS A 326 7.80 -5.59 2.74
C LYS A 326 7.58 -4.49 3.78
N ILE A 327 6.77 -4.77 4.79
CA ILE A 327 6.42 -3.84 5.87
C ILE A 327 7.45 -3.97 6.99
N ARG A 328 8.08 -2.86 7.42
CA ARG A 328 8.84 -2.78 8.65
C ARG A 328 7.97 -2.09 9.70
N THR A 329 7.57 -2.84 10.72
CA THR A 329 6.55 -2.48 11.70
C THR A 329 6.88 -1.31 12.63
N GLU A 330 8.08 -0.74 12.62
CA GLU A 330 8.48 0.26 13.61
C GLU A 330 8.50 1.72 13.13
N TYR A 331 8.61 2.00 11.81
CA TYR A 331 8.81 3.38 11.32
C TYR A 331 8.20 3.70 9.94
N ASP A 332 7.66 2.74 9.21
CA ASP A 332 7.04 3.04 7.92
C ASP A 332 5.57 3.41 8.12
N SER A 333 5.15 4.55 7.58
CA SER A 333 3.72 4.83 7.42
C SER A 333 3.12 3.68 6.62
N ILE A 334 2.13 3.01 7.20
CA ILE A 334 1.50 1.80 6.65
C ILE A 334 0.60 2.16 5.44
N GLU A 335 0.82 3.29 4.80
CA GLU A 335 0.05 3.72 3.64
C GLU A 335 0.71 3.22 2.35
N GLY A 336 0.05 2.26 1.72
CA GLY A 336 0.35 1.86 0.35
C GLY A 336 -0.09 2.94 -0.65
N THR A 337 0.23 2.73 -1.91
CA THR A 337 -0.20 3.62 -2.99
C THR A 337 -0.72 2.80 -4.16
N ILE A 338 -2.02 2.84 -4.40
CA ILE A 338 -2.62 2.22 -5.58
C ILE A 338 -3.04 3.33 -6.54
N LYS A 339 -2.34 3.38 -7.68
CA LYS A 339 -2.57 4.34 -8.75
C LYS A 339 -3.66 3.85 -9.68
N LEU A 340 -4.70 4.66 -9.86
CA LEU A 340 -5.80 4.35 -10.75
C LEU A 340 -5.62 5.05 -12.10
N TYR A 341 -5.78 4.28 -13.17
CA TYR A 341 -5.73 4.73 -14.55
C TYR A 341 -7.04 4.40 -15.27
N ASN A 342 -7.33 5.15 -16.30
CA ASN A 342 -8.39 4.87 -17.26
C ASN A 342 -7.82 5.08 -18.66
N ASN A 343 -7.75 4.04 -19.48
CA ASN A 343 -7.06 4.06 -20.77
C ASN A 343 -5.63 4.61 -20.64
N GLN A 344 -4.86 4.09 -19.67
CA GLN A 344 -3.46 4.49 -19.40
C GLN A 344 -3.27 5.97 -18.95
N VAL A 345 -4.37 6.69 -18.71
CA VAL A 345 -4.35 8.05 -18.17
C VAL A 345 -4.52 8.02 -16.66
N PHE A 346 -3.62 8.65 -15.94
CA PHE A 346 -3.70 8.72 -14.49
C PHE A 346 -4.92 9.52 -14.01
N ILE A 347 -5.67 8.93 -13.08
CA ILE A 347 -6.87 9.52 -12.49
C ILE A 347 -6.57 10.04 -11.09
N ALA A 348 -6.22 9.15 -10.18
CA ALA A 348 -5.92 9.49 -8.79
C ALA A 348 -5.27 8.31 -8.06
N ASP A 349 -4.77 8.58 -6.85
CA ASP A 349 -4.26 7.58 -5.93
C ASP A 349 -5.32 7.16 -4.91
N ASN A 350 -5.29 5.89 -4.50
CA ASN A 350 -6.01 5.35 -3.34
C ASN A 350 -7.52 5.66 -3.29
N ILE A 351 -8.21 5.54 -4.43
CA ILE A 351 -9.66 5.78 -4.50
C ILE A 351 -10.42 4.69 -3.72
N LYS A 352 -10.97 5.03 -2.56
CA LYS A 352 -11.63 4.10 -1.62
C LYS A 352 -12.87 3.43 -2.19
N GLU A 353 -13.50 4.03 -3.18
CA GLU A 353 -14.68 3.50 -3.85
C GLU A 353 -14.33 2.24 -4.67
N VAL A 354 -13.13 2.18 -5.27
CA VAL A 354 -12.63 1.07 -6.08
C VAL A 354 -11.83 0.08 -5.25
N ILE A 355 -11.00 0.62 -4.35
CA ILE A 355 -10.04 -0.17 -3.58
C ILE A 355 -10.57 -0.36 -2.16
N PRO A 356 -10.86 -1.60 -1.73
CA PRO A 356 -11.20 -1.87 -0.34
C PRO A 356 -10.18 -1.31 0.64
N GLU A 357 -10.64 -0.76 1.76
CA GLU A 357 -9.79 -0.08 2.75
C GLU A 357 -8.59 -0.94 3.19
N PHE A 358 -8.79 -2.23 3.39
CA PHE A 358 -7.72 -3.15 3.81
C PHE A 358 -6.68 -3.41 2.72
N LEU A 359 -6.99 -3.17 1.44
CA LEU A 359 -6.05 -3.27 0.31
C LEU A 359 -5.23 -1.99 0.11
N LEU A 360 -5.57 -0.88 0.77
CA LEU A 360 -4.81 0.37 0.68
C LEU A 360 -3.40 0.29 1.31
N LEU A 361 -3.07 -0.84 1.95
CA LEU A 361 -1.70 -1.14 2.41
C LEU A 361 -0.80 -1.64 1.27
N LEU A 362 -1.38 -2.03 0.13
CA LEU A 362 -0.66 -2.50 -1.05
C LEU A 362 -0.15 -1.33 -1.89
N LYS A 363 0.85 -1.61 -2.72
CA LYS A 363 1.24 -0.74 -3.82
C LYS A 363 0.76 -1.37 -5.13
N GLY A 364 0.31 -0.55 -6.07
CA GLY A 364 -0.21 -1.12 -7.30
C GLY A 364 -0.64 -0.11 -8.34
N VAL A 365 -0.95 -0.64 -9.49
CA VAL A 365 -1.52 0.08 -10.63
C VAL A 365 -2.78 -0.66 -11.05
N ILE A 366 -3.86 0.05 -11.27
CA ILE A 366 -5.12 -0.48 -11.80
C ILE A 366 -5.53 0.40 -12.96
N ASP A 367 -5.77 -0.20 -14.11
CA ASP A 367 -6.28 0.46 -15.31
C ASP A 367 -7.63 -0.17 -15.68
N CYS A 368 -8.68 0.65 -15.69
CA CYS A 368 -10.02 0.19 -16.02
C CYS A 368 -10.73 1.23 -16.88
N PRO A 369 -10.82 1.00 -18.21
CA PRO A 369 -11.51 1.88 -19.14
C PRO A 369 -13.00 2.11 -18.83
N ASP A 370 -13.66 1.10 -18.26
CA ASP A 370 -15.10 1.11 -18.01
C ASP A 370 -15.51 1.89 -16.73
N LEU A 371 -14.55 2.54 -16.06
CA LEU A 371 -14.85 3.30 -14.84
C LEU A 371 -15.76 4.50 -15.10
N PRO A 372 -16.87 4.64 -14.35
CA PRO A 372 -17.75 5.79 -14.46
C PRO A 372 -17.12 7.03 -13.82
N LEU A 373 -16.38 7.78 -14.61
CA LEU A 373 -15.71 9.01 -14.19
C LEU A 373 -16.66 10.21 -14.23
N ASN A 374 -16.45 11.17 -13.32
CA ASN A 374 -17.04 12.49 -13.46
C ASN A 374 -16.39 13.26 -14.62
N VAL A 375 -16.96 14.43 -14.94
CA VAL A 375 -16.49 15.27 -16.06
C VAL A 375 -15.01 15.67 -15.91
N SER A 376 -14.57 15.95 -14.69
CA SER A 376 -13.17 16.32 -14.40
C SER A 376 -12.24 15.11 -14.26
N ARG A 377 -12.76 13.88 -14.35
CA ARG A 377 -12.02 12.63 -14.12
C ARG A 377 -11.27 12.57 -12.79
N SER A 378 -11.66 13.40 -11.82
CA SER A 378 -11.03 13.46 -10.49
C SER A 378 -11.75 12.63 -9.45
N ALA A 379 -12.96 12.16 -9.74
CA ALA A 379 -13.77 11.33 -8.86
C ALA A 379 -14.65 10.35 -9.65
N LEU A 380 -15.05 9.28 -8.98
CA LEU A 380 -15.96 8.28 -9.49
C LEU A 380 -17.41 8.65 -9.16
N GLN A 381 -18.31 8.32 -10.06
CA GLN A 381 -19.74 8.28 -9.72
C GLN A 381 -19.97 6.99 -8.92
N ASN A 382 -20.64 7.12 -7.77
CA ASN A 382 -20.93 5.97 -6.91
C ASN A 382 -21.95 5.07 -7.59
N ASP A 383 -21.47 4.04 -8.29
CA ASP A 383 -22.27 3.10 -9.05
C ASP A 383 -22.05 1.67 -8.53
N GLY A 384 -23.08 0.83 -8.65
CA GLY A 384 -22.99 -0.60 -8.38
C GLY A 384 -21.91 -1.34 -9.20
N PHE A 385 -21.45 -0.75 -10.29
CA PHE A 385 -20.33 -1.22 -11.10
C PHE A 385 -18.99 -1.14 -10.36
N VAL A 386 -18.69 0.00 -9.71
CA VAL A 386 -17.47 0.22 -8.92
C VAL A 386 -17.36 -0.83 -7.80
N LYS A 387 -18.48 -1.15 -7.16
CA LYS A 387 -18.53 -2.21 -6.14
C LYS A 387 -18.15 -3.58 -6.70
N LYS A 388 -18.57 -3.92 -7.91
CA LYS A 388 -18.18 -5.19 -8.56
C LYS A 388 -16.70 -5.29 -8.84
N ILE A 389 -16.06 -4.17 -9.22
CA ILE A 389 -14.59 -4.11 -9.39
C ILE A 389 -13.90 -4.38 -8.05
N SER A 390 -14.33 -3.70 -7.00
CA SER A 390 -13.80 -3.88 -5.63
C SER A 390 -13.93 -5.33 -5.16
N GLU A 391 -15.09 -5.95 -5.34
CA GLU A 391 -15.33 -7.37 -5.01
C GLU A 391 -14.44 -8.32 -5.83
N TYR A 392 -14.21 -8.01 -7.10
CA TYR A 392 -13.33 -8.81 -7.96
C TYR A 392 -11.86 -8.73 -7.50
N ILE A 393 -11.36 -7.53 -7.22
CA ILE A 393 -10.00 -7.33 -6.69
C ILE A 393 -9.84 -8.10 -5.39
N THR A 394 -10.77 -7.96 -4.45
CA THR A 394 -10.80 -8.70 -3.18
C THR A 394 -10.71 -10.21 -3.40
N LYS A 395 -11.53 -10.72 -4.34
CA LYS A 395 -11.52 -12.14 -4.69
C LYS A 395 -10.17 -12.60 -5.23
N LYS A 396 -9.55 -11.83 -6.14
CA LYS A 396 -8.25 -12.18 -6.74
C LYS A 396 -7.13 -12.19 -5.71
N VAL A 397 -7.16 -11.24 -4.76
CA VAL A 397 -6.22 -11.22 -3.64
C VAL A 397 -6.38 -12.46 -2.78
N ALA A 398 -7.61 -12.81 -2.37
CA ALA A 398 -7.88 -14.01 -1.60
C ALA A 398 -7.45 -15.28 -2.35
N ASP A 399 -7.78 -15.39 -3.64
CA ASP A 399 -7.42 -16.56 -4.48
C ASP A 399 -5.88 -16.72 -4.60
N LYS A 400 -5.12 -15.62 -4.71
CA LYS A 400 -3.64 -15.67 -4.72
C LYS A 400 -3.08 -16.15 -3.38
N LEU A 401 -3.56 -15.58 -2.27
CA LEU A 401 -3.09 -15.93 -0.93
C LEU A 401 -3.42 -17.38 -0.58
N THR A 402 -4.65 -17.81 -0.83
CA THR A 402 -5.06 -19.21 -0.57
C THR A 402 -4.35 -20.19 -1.50
N GLY A 403 -4.12 -19.79 -2.76
CA GLY A 403 -3.34 -20.56 -3.72
C GLY A 403 -1.90 -20.76 -3.24
N MET A 404 -1.23 -19.68 -2.83
CA MET A 404 0.13 -19.72 -2.30
C MET A 404 0.22 -20.63 -1.06
N CYS A 405 -0.72 -20.51 -0.12
CA CYS A 405 -0.76 -21.36 1.07
C CYS A 405 -0.88 -22.86 0.72
N LYS A 406 -1.57 -23.21 -0.40
CA LYS A 406 -1.76 -24.61 -0.83
C LYS A 406 -0.60 -25.16 -1.64
N THR A 407 -0.02 -24.35 -2.52
CA THR A 407 0.95 -24.82 -3.53
C THR A 407 2.40 -24.48 -3.19
N ASP A 408 2.62 -23.44 -2.36
CA ASP A 408 3.94 -22.96 -1.94
C ASP A 408 3.88 -22.49 -0.48
N ARG A 409 3.64 -23.45 0.40
CA ARG A 409 3.49 -23.22 1.84
C ARG A 409 4.72 -22.58 2.46
N GLU A 410 5.90 -22.93 2.01
CA GLU A 410 7.18 -22.41 2.51
C GLU A 410 7.30 -20.90 2.29
N SER A 411 7.01 -20.42 1.07
CA SER A 411 6.99 -18.99 0.77
C SER A 411 5.89 -18.27 1.55
N TYR A 412 4.70 -18.88 1.70
CA TYR A 412 3.60 -18.29 2.46
C TYR A 412 3.96 -18.09 3.93
N GLU A 413 4.60 -19.06 4.58
CA GLU A 413 5.09 -18.96 5.95
C GLU A 413 6.20 -17.92 6.09
N LYS A 414 7.12 -17.87 5.12
CA LYS A 414 8.22 -16.89 5.09
C LYS A 414 7.71 -15.45 5.03
N TYR A 415 6.60 -15.21 4.33
CA TYR A 415 6.00 -13.89 4.18
C TYR A 415 4.95 -13.58 5.25
N TRP A 416 4.58 -14.56 6.09
CA TRP A 416 3.45 -14.46 7.00
C TRP A 416 3.54 -13.26 7.95
N ASP A 417 4.70 -13.01 8.53
CA ASP A 417 4.88 -11.90 9.46
C ASP A 417 4.65 -10.53 8.80
N ASP A 418 4.96 -10.39 7.50
CA ASP A 418 4.72 -9.17 6.72
C ASP A 418 3.26 -9.04 6.24
N ILE A 419 2.59 -10.15 5.90
CA ILE A 419 1.24 -10.13 5.29
C ILE A 419 0.11 -10.34 6.30
N SER A 420 0.40 -10.90 7.47
CA SER A 420 -0.63 -11.26 8.46
C SER A 420 -1.44 -10.07 8.98
N PRO A 421 -0.86 -8.87 9.27
CA PRO A 421 -1.67 -7.73 9.73
C PRO A 421 -2.71 -7.32 8.70
N PHE A 422 -2.32 -7.30 7.43
CA PHE A 422 -3.17 -7.00 6.29
C PHE A 422 -4.31 -8.01 6.13
N ILE A 423 -3.99 -9.32 6.18
CA ILE A 423 -5.00 -10.39 6.07
C ILE A 423 -5.99 -10.32 7.23
N LYS A 424 -5.49 -10.17 8.46
CA LYS A 424 -6.33 -10.07 9.67
C LYS A 424 -7.25 -8.85 9.61
N PHE A 425 -6.74 -7.69 9.17
CA PHE A 425 -7.55 -6.50 8.97
C PHE A 425 -8.63 -6.71 7.92
N GLY A 426 -8.29 -7.36 6.80
CA GLY A 426 -9.23 -7.74 5.76
C GLY A 426 -10.35 -8.66 6.27
N CYS A 427 -10.03 -9.67 7.08
CA CYS A 427 -11.01 -10.58 7.67
C CYS A 427 -11.99 -9.86 8.61
N ILE A 428 -11.53 -8.85 9.34
CA ILE A 428 -12.38 -8.05 10.24
C ILE A 428 -13.32 -7.14 9.41
N LYS A 429 -12.83 -6.56 8.32
CA LYS A 429 -13.56 -5.55 7.54
C LYS A 429 -14.48 -6.11 6.46
N ASP A 430 -14.13 -7.25 5.88
CA ASP A 430 -14.86 -7.88 4.78
C ASP A 430 -15.17 -9.35 5.11
N ALA A 431 -16.45 -9.63 5.39
CA ALA A 431 -16.91 -10.97 5.76
C ALA A 431 -16.65 -12.01 4.66
N LYS A 432 -16.79 -11.64 3.36
CA LYS A 432 -16.55 -12.56 2.23
C LYS A 432 -15.06 -12.90 2.10
N PHE A 433 -14.18 -11.93 2.38
CA PHE A 433 -12.76 -12.16 2.44
C PHE A 433 -12.41 -13.05 3.63
N GLY A 434 -12.99 -12.77 4.81
CA GLY A 434 -12.81 -13.57 6.02
C GLY A 434 -13.21 -15.03 5.83
N GLU A 435 -14.40 -15.30 5.26
CA GLU A 435 -14.87 -16.66 4.95
C GLU A 435 -13.89 -17.46 4.08
N LYS A 436 -13.21 -16.78 3.13
CA LYS A 436 -12.21 -17.41 2.27
C LYS A 436 -10.86 -17.63 2.96
N MET A 437 -10.48 -16.72 3.86
CA MET A 437 -9.14 -16.72 4.46
C MET A 437 -9.05 -17.47 5.78
N ASN A 438 -10.17 -17.68 6.50
CA ASN A 438 -10.17 -18.25 7.86
C ASN A 438 -9.38 -19.57 7.98
N ASP A 439 -9.48 -20.47 6.99
CA ASP A 439 -8.75 -21.74 7.00
C ASP A 439 -7.24 -21.60 6.66
N TYR A 440 -6.80 -20.40 6.24
CA TYR A 440 -5.42 -20.13 5.78
C TYR A 440 -4.69 -19.13 6.67
N ILE A 441 -5.28 -18.74 7.77
CA ILE A 441 -4.64 -17.90 8.78
C ILE A 441 -3.70 -18.75 9.61
N LEU A 442 -2.48 -18.23 9.78
CA LEU A 442 -1.44 -18.94 10.50
C LEU A 442 -1.17 -18.30 11.87
N PHE A 443 -0.87 -19.15 12.80
CA PHE A 443 -0.42 -18.82 14.14
C PHE A 443 0.95 -19.44 14.35
N LYS A 444 1.94 -18.64 14.69
CA LYS A 444 3.28 -19.13 14.99
C LYS A 444 3.35 -19.54 16.43
N ASN A 445 3.70 -20.79 16.72
CA ASN A 445 3.81 -21.31 18.08
C ASN A 445 5.15 -20.96 18.73
N LEU A 446 5.35 -21.39 20.00
CA LEU A 446 6.60 -21.15 20.75
C LEU A 446 7.81 -21.88 20.18
N ASP A 447 7.61 -22.94 19.41
CA ASP A 447 8.66 -23.67 18.70
C ASP A 447 8.99 -23.07 17.32
N GLY A 448 8.29 -22.00 16.92
CA GLY A 448 8.46 -21.34 15.64
C GLY A 448 7.73 -22.00 14.48
N LYS A 449 6.86 -22.97 14.72
CA LYS A 449 6.02 -23.62 13.70
C LYS A 449 4.79 -22.79 13.40
N TYR A 450 4.33 -22.83 12.16
CA TYR A 450 3.10 -22.18 11.73
C TYR A 450 1.94 -23.16 11.68
N LEU A 451 0.93 -22.93 12.49
CA LEU A 451 -0.28 -23.73 12.67
C LEU A 451 -1.49 -22.96 12.13
N THR A 452 -2.48 -23.67 11.59
CA THR A 452 -3.81 -23.08 11.31
C THR A 452 -4.63 -23.02 12.60
N LEU A 453 -5.74 -22.28 12.59
CA LEU A 453 -6.66 -22.27 13.74
C LEU A 453 -7.15 -23.67 14.09
N LYS A 454 -7.44 -24.49 13.08
CA LYS A 454 -7.86 -25.89 13.26
C LYS A 454 -6.78 -26.73 13.94
N ASP A 455 -5.52 -26.56 13.50
CA ASP A 455 -4.38 -27.26 14.11
C ASP A 455 -4.24 -26.87 15.59
N CYS A 456 -4.36 -25.56 15.92
CA CYS A 456 -4.31 -25.08 17.30
C CYS A 456 -5.43 -25.67 18.17
N ILE A 457 -6.64 -25.77 17.64
CA ILE A 457 -7.78 -26.39 18.35
C ILE A 457 -7.55 -27.89 18.56
N GLU A 458 -7.05 -28.58 17.54
CA GLU A 458 -6.79 -30.03 17.64
C GLU A 458 -5.65 -30.36 18.60
N GLU A 459 -4.59 -29.57 18.62
CA GLU A 459 -3.48 -29.76 19.55
C GLU A 459 -3.91 -29.56 21.00
N ASN A 460 -4.67 -28.47 21.28
CA ASN A 460 -5.19 -28.22 22.61
C ASN A 460 -6.19 -29.32 23.09
N LYS A 461 -7.08 -29.81 22.21
CA LYS A 461 -8.00 -30.92 22.54
C LYS A 461 -7.28 -32.23 22.84
N LYS A 462 -6.17 -32.53 22.14
CA LYS A 462 -5.36 -33.74 22.42
C LYS A 462 -4.68 -33.65 23.78
N GLU A 463 -4.27 -32.46 24.20
CA GLU A 463 -3.68 -32.24 25.51
C GLU A 463 -4.72 -32.41 26.64
N GLU A 464 -5.92 -31.84 26.49
CA GLU A 464 -7.02 -32.03 27.45
C GLU A 464 -7.43 -33.50 27.57
N THR A 465 -7.47 -34.26 26.47
CA THR A 465 -7.82 -35.68 26.49
C THR A 465 -6.75 -36.52 27.20
N LYS A 466 -5.47 -36.18 27.07
CA LYS A 466 -4.37 -36.87 27.77
C LYS A 466 -4.41 -36.60 29.27
N ALA A 467 -4.66 -35.34 29.68
CA ALA A 467 -4.81 -34.98 31.09
C ALA A 467 -5.97 -35.72 31.72
N VAL A 468 -7.14 -35.82 31.06
CA VAL A 468 -8.31 -36.57 31.52
C VAL A 468 -8.09 -38.09 31.55
N GLU A 469 -7.22 -38.67 30.70
CA GLU A 469 -6.90 -40.10 30.75
C GLU A 469 -5.90 -40.43 31.87
N GLU A 470 -5.02 -39.50 32.25
CA GLU A 470 -4.13 -39.65 33.42
C GLU A 470 -4.91 -39.53 34.75
N GLU A 471 -5.92 -38.61 34.86
CA GLU A 471 -6.78 -38.51 36.05
C GLU A 471 -7.79 -39.67 36.23
N LYS A 472 -8.26 -40.27 35.14
CA LYS A 472 -9.24 -41.40 35.23
C LYS A 472 -8.63 -42.70 35.76
N THR A 473 -7.36 -42.73 36.11
CA THR A 473 -6.77 -43.91 36.82
C THR A 473 -7.01 -43.91 38.33
N GLU A 474 -7.52 -42.83 38.95
CA GLU A 474 -7.65 -42.75 40.39
C GLU A 474 -9.04 -42.52 40.98
N GLU A 475 -10.09 -42.14 40.28
CA GLU A 475 -11.41 -42.01 40.97
C GLU A 475 -12.63 -42.47 40.15
N LYS A 476 -13.41 -43.36 40.79
CA LYS A 476 -14.76 -43.73 40.43
C LYS A 476 -15.79 -42.83 41.13
N ALA A 477 -16.69 -42.28 40.31
CA ALA A 477 -18.09 -41.97 40.64
C ALA A 477 -18.40 -40.82 41.59
N SER A 478 -18.95 -39.72 41.04
CA SER A 478 -20.17 -39.13 41.60
C SER A 478 -20.97 -38.43 40.48
N GLU A 479 -22.29 -38.76 40.48
CA GLU A 479 -23.30 -38.28 39.55
C GLU A 479 -23.67 -36.81 39.81
N GLY A 480 -23.89 -36.04 38.72
CA GLY A 480 -25.00 -35.08 38.62
C GLY A 480 -24.75 -33.65 38.95
N SER A 481 -24.51 -32.82 37.92
CA SER A 481 -25.05 -31.46 37.89
C SER A 481 -25.34 -31.01 36.45
N GLN A 482 -26.61 -30.72 36.17
CA GLN A 482 -27.06 -30.11 34.90
C GLN A 482 -26.85 -28.62 35.00
N ASN A 483 -26.07 -28.08 34.08
CA ASN A 483 -25.91 -26.75 33.52
C ASN A 483 -24.41 -26.41 33.34
N GLU A 484 -23.72 -27.21 32.55
CA GLU A 484 -22.40 -26.85 32.09
C GLU A 484 -22.56 -26.10 30.77
N GLU A 485 -22.13 -24.82 30.75
CA GLU A 485 -21.81 -24.13 29.51
C GLU A 485 -20.79 -25.00 28.72
N PRO A 486 -20.90 -25.11 27.41
CA PRO A 486 -19.95 -25.92 26.63
C PRO A 486 -18.51 -25.47 26.93
N GLU A 487 -17.70 -26.41 27.37
CA GLU A 487 -16.29 -26.19 27.70
C GLU A 487 -15.56 -25.63 26.49
N LYS A 488 -15.03 -24.38 26.61
CA LYS A 488 -14.38 -23.67 25.52
C LYS A 488 -12.94 -24.14 25.39
N THR A 489 -12.50 -24.47 24.19
CA THR A 489 -11.10 -24.75 23.91
C THR A 489 -10.27 -23.47 24.08
N VAL A 490 -9.32 -23.46 25.01
CA VAL A 490 -8.48 -22.32 25.32
C VAL A 490 -7.20 -22.37 24.46
N ILE A 491 -6.94 -21.28 23.73
CA ILE A 491 -5.70 -21.07 22.96
C ILE A 491 -4.89 -19.98 23.67
N TYR A 492 -3.69 -20.35 24.16
CA TYR A 492 -2.81 -19.39 24.85
C TYR A 492 -2.02 -18.57 23.87
N TYR A 493 -1.75 -17.30 24.20
CA TYR A 493 -0.96 -16.43 23.34
C TYR A 493 0.04 -15.53 24.07
N VAL A 494 1.08 -15.15 23.34
CA VAL A 494 2.18 -14.28 23.77
C VAL A 494 2.21 -13.03 22.88
N THR A 495 2.36 -11.86 23.47
CA THR A 495 2.49 -10.59 22.73
C THR A 495 3.92 -10.07 22.69
N ASP A 496 4.73 -10.37 23.71
CA ASP A 496 6.12 -9.96 23.82
C ASP A 496 6.95 -11.10 24.44
N GLU A 497 7.77 -11.75 23.62
CA GLU A 497 8.59 -12.90 24.04
C GLU A 497 9.66 -12.52 25.08
N VAL A 498 10.17 -11.30 25.04
CA VAL A 498 11.20 -10.86 25.99
C VAL A 498 10.57 -10.57 27.35
N GLN A 499 9.52 -9.78 27.36
CA GLN A 499 8.84 -9.39 28.60
C GLN A 499 8.14 -10.59 29.25
N GLN A 500 7.54 -11.48 28.45
CA GLN A 500 6.81 -12.65 28.95
C GLN A 500 7.68 -13.92 29.06
N SER A 501 9.01 -13.80 28.96
CA SER A 501 9.94 -14.95 28.93
C SER A 501 9.79 -15.88 30.14
N GLN A 502 9.48 -15.37 31.32
CA GLN A 502 9.25 -16.17 32.52
C GLN A 502 8.02 -17.07 32.36
N TYR A 503 6.92 -16.53 31.83
CA TYR A 503 5.69 -17.28 31.59
C TYR A 503 5.87 -18.31 30.46
N ILE A 504 6.61 -17.96 29.41
CA ILE A 504 6.95 -18.87 28.32
C ILE A 504 7.73 -20.09 28.84
N ASN A 505 8.68 -19.87 29.73
CA ASN A 505 9.46 -20.98 30.32
C ASN A 505 8.57 -21.90 31.16
N MET A 506 7.67 -21.31 31.97
CA MET A 506 6.72 -22.11 32.76
C MET A 506 5.79 -22.94 31.88
N PHE A 507 5.29 -22.38 30.76
CA PHE A 507 4.46 -23.10 29.81
C PHE A 507 5.23 -24.25 29.15
N ARG A 508 6.50 -24.03 28.73
CA ARG A 508 7.35 -25.08 28.17
C ARG A 508 7.65 -26.19 29.16
N GLU A 509 7.93 -25.86 30.43
CA GLU A 509 8.14 -26.86 31.49
C GLU A 509 6.88 -27.68 31.81
N ALA A 510 5.71 -27.07 31.65
CA ALA A 510 4.41 -27.74 31.79
C ALA A 510 3.99 -28.52 30.51
N GLY A 511 4.83 -28.49 29.44
CA GLY A 511 4.50 -29.12 28.16
C GLY A 511 3.36 -28.46 27.40
N LYS A 512 3.06 -27.18 27.70
CA LYS A 512 2.03 -26.40 27.05
C LYS A 512 2.61 -25.50 25.96
N ASP A 513 1.80 -25.25 24.92
CA ASP A 513 2.15 -24.37 23.83
C ASP A 513 1.32 -23.07 23.86
N ALA A 514 1.83 -22.06 23.17
CA ALA A 514 1.15 -20.78 22.99
C ALA A 514 1.50 -20.19 21.61
N VAL A 515 0.63 -19.34 21.09
CA VAL A 515 0.84 -18.69 19.80
C VAL A 515 1.35 -17.26 19.95
N LEU A 516 2.23 -16.83 19.05
CA LEU A 516 2.82 -15.50 19.05
C LEU A 516 1.89 -14.51 18.32
N LEU A 517 1.41 -13.50 19.00
CA LEU A 517 0.53 -12.45 18.51
C LEU A 517 1.20 -11.08 18.76
N LYS A 518 2.09 -10.68 17.84
CA LYS A 518 2.98 -9.51 18.02
C LYS A 518 2.41 -8.20 17.47
N HIS A 519 1.38 -8.28 16.63
CA HIS A 519 0.83 -7.11 15.95
C HIS A 519 -0.34 -6.52 16.73
N VAL A 520 -0.48 -5.19 16.69
CA VAL A 520 -1.56 -4.46 17.37
C VAL A 520 -2.95 -4.94 16.92
N ILE A 521 -3.09 -5.34 15.65
CA ILE A 521 -4.35 -5.86 15.10
C ILE A 521 -4.77 -7.21 15.72
N ASP A 522 -3.83 -7.96 16.30
CA ASP A 522 -4.09 -9.31 16.79
C ASP A 522 -5.17 -9.37 17.87
N SER A 523 -5.19 -8.40 18.79
CA SER A 523 -6.21 -8.34 19.84
C SER A 523 -7.65 -8.22 19.28
N GLN A 524 -7.83 -7.40 18.24
CA GLN A 524 -9.13 -7.26 17.58
C GLN A 524 -9.46 -8.51 16.76
N PHE A 525 -8.45 -9.11 16.14
CA PHE A 525 -8.63 -10.28 15.32
C PHE A 525 -9.04 -11.51 16.12
N ILE A 526 -8.39 -11.79 17.26
CA ILE A 526 -8.80 -12.92 18.13
C ILE A 526 -10.20 -12.70 18.71
N SER A 527 -10.57 -11.45 19.06
CA SER A 527 -11.93 -11.14 19.50
C SER A 527 -12.96 -11.38 18.39
N HIS A 528 -12.59 -11.09 17.13
CA HIS A 528 -13.43 -11.40 15.97
C HIS A 528 -13.61 -12.91 15.78
N LEU A 529 -12.55 -13.72 15.95
CA LEU A 529 -12.63 -15.18 15.86
C LEU A 529 -13.50 -15.76 16.96
N GLU A 530 -13.41 -15.29 18.21
CA GLU A 530 -14.24 -15.72 19.33
C GLU A 530 -15.72 -15.37 19.16
N GLN A 531 -16.01 -14.26 18.44
CA GLN A 531 -17.39 -13.90 18.07
C GLN A 531 -17.97 -14.82 16.99
N GLN A 532 -17.13 -15.28 16.06
CA GLN A 532 -17.53 -16.22 15.01
C GLN A 532 -17.69 -17.64 15.52
N ASP A 533 -16.82 -18.09 16.42
CA ASP A 533 -16.83 -19.41 17.02
C ASP A 533 -16.79 -19.29 18.55
N GLN A 534 -17.95 -19.46 19.20
CA GLN A 534 -18.10 -19.36 20.65
C GLN A 534 -17.49 -20.55 21.41
N THR A 535 -17.01 -21.58 20.70
CA THR A 535 -16.36 -22.75 21.31
C THR A 535 -14.88 -22.55 21.58
N ILE A 536 -14.29 -21.43 21.12
CA ILE A 536 -12.88 -21.08 21.35
C ILE A 536 -12.76 -19.86 22.25
N GLN A 537 -11.63 -19.78 22.95
CA GLN A 537 -11.25 -18.63 23.74
C GLN A 537 -9.73 -18.42 23.67
N PHE A 538 -9.31 -17.19 23.43
CA PHE A 538 -7.89 -16.83 23.50
C PHE A 538 -7.57 -16.24 24.88
N LYS A 539 -6.51 -16.77 25.52
CA LYS A 539 -6.01 -16.26 26.80
C LYS A 539 -4.53 -15.94 26.69
N ARG A 540 -4.15 -14.78 27.17
CA ARG A 540 -2.74 -14.42 27.26
C ARG A 540 -2.07 -15.23 28.37
N ILE A 541 -0.84 -15.70 28.15
CA ILE A 541 -0.14 -16.61 29.08
C ILE A 541 0.05 -16.03 30.50
N ASP A 542 -0.06 -14.72 30.66
CA ASP A 542 0.07 -14.01 31.94
C ASP A 542 -1.28 -13.43 32.44
N ALA A 543 -2.40 -13.80 31.83
CA ALA A 543 -3.71 -13.32 32.24
C ALA A 543 -4.24 -14.02 33.49
N ASP A 544 -4.04 -15.32 33.57
CA ASP A 544 -4.45 -16.13 34.72
C ASP A 544 -3.54 -17.35 34.88
N LEU A 545 -3.42 -17.83 36.11
CA LEU A 545 -2.70 -19.07 36.35
C LEU A 545 -3.57 -20.24 35.93
N THR A 546 -3.09 -21.05 35.02
CA THR A 546 -3.74 -22.30 34.63
C THR A 546 -3.68 -23.32 35.76
N GLU A 547 -4.70 -24.14 35.89
CA GLU A 547 -4.71 -25.21 36.92
C GLU A 547 -3.50 -26.14 36.79
N GLU A 548 -3.03 -26.35 35.56
CA GLU A 548 -1.87 -27.20 35.27
C GLU A 548 -0.52 -26.64 35.75
N LEU A 549 -0.42 -25.36 36.00
CA LEU A 549 0.79 -24.72 36.57
C LEU A 549 0.78 -24.80 38.10
N ARG A 550 -0.35 -25.17 38.71
CA ARG A 550 -0.49 -25.34 40.12
C ARG A 550 -0.14 -26.77 40.55
N GLU A 551 0.32 -26.91 41.78
CA GLU A 551 0.46 -28.18 42.47
C GLU A 551 -0.82 -28.46 43.29
N ASP A 552 -1.25 -29.72 43.37
CA ASP A 552 -2.44 -30.09 44.11
C ASP A 552 -2.28 -29.75 45.59
N GLY A 553 -3.30 -29.12 46.16
CA GLY A 553 -3.40 -28.77 47.57
C GLY A 553 -3.56 -27.28 47.82
N GLU A 554 -4.59 -26.96 48.59
CA GLU A 554 -4.88 -25.61 49.02
C GLU A 554 -3.80 -25.07 49.98
N THR A 555 -3.49 -23.75 49.83
CA THR A 555 -2.62 -23.08 50.81
C THR A 555 -3.47 -22.71 52.05
N ASP A 556 -2.94 -22.94 53.25
CA ASP A 556 -3.61 -22.60 54.49
C ASP A 556 -4.07 -21.15 54.51
N GLU A 557 -5.34 -20.90 54.83
CA GLU A 557 -5.93 -19.56 54.88
C GLU A 557 -5.19 -18.58 55.80
N THR A 558 -4.56 -19.09 56.86
CA THR A 558 -3.75 -18.29 57.77
C THR A 558 -2.50 -17.74 57.06
N THR A 559 -1.86 -18.58 56.29
CA THR A 559 -0.68 -18.22 55.48
C THR A 559 -1.05 -17.18 54.38
N VAL A 560 -2.20 -17.38 53.71
CA VAL A 560 -2.71 -16.42 52.71
C VAL A 560 -2.96 -15.03 53.35
N LYS A 561 -3.66 -14.98 54.49
CA LYS A 561 -3.91 -13.71 55.19
C LYS A 561 -2.64 -13.04 55.65
N THR A 562 -1.70 -13.80 56.23
CA THR A 562 -0.41 -13.31 56.70
C THR A 562 0.39 -12.69 55.57
N LEU A 563 0.60 -13.40 54.49
CA LEU A 563 1.37 -12.90 53.33
C LEU A 563 0.71 -11.67 52.71
N THR A 564 -0.61 -11.67 52.58
CA THR A 564 -1.38 -10.52 52.07
C THR A 564 -1.13 -9.25 52.91
N GLU A 565 -1.26 -9.38 54.23
CA GLU A 565 -1.04 -8.25 55.14
C GLU A 565 0.41 -7.77 55.12
N VAL A 566 1.39 -8.68 55.10
CA VAL A 566 2.82 -8.36 55.08
C VAL A 566 3.20 -7.63 53.76
N PHE A 567 2.74 -8.12 52.62
CA PHE A 567 3.04 -7.45 51.34
C PHE A 567 2.37 -6.09 51.23
N ARG A 568 1.05 -5.98 51.56
CA ARG A 568 0.34 -4.69 51.56
C ARG A 568 1.00 -3.67 52.42
N LYS A 569 1.38 -4.03 53.67
CA LYS A 569 2.06 -3.14 54.60
C LYS A 569 3.42 -2.66 54.09
N ASN A 570 4.28 -3.58 53.60
CA ASN A 570 5.64 -3.26 53.22
C ASN A 570 5.71 -2.51 51.87
N LEU A 571 4.75 -2.75 50.95
CA LEU A 571 4.64 -2.04 49.66
C LEU A 571 3.87 -0.72 49.77
N GLY A 572 3.18 -0.46 50.91
CA GLY A 572 2.32 0.72 51.06
C GLY A 572 1.11 0.70 50.10
N LYS A 573 0.63 -0.50 49.71
CA LYS A 573 -0.45 -0.70 48.74
C LYS A 573 -1.63 -1.43 49.35
N ASP A 574 -2.45 -0.72 50.10
CA ASP A 574 -3.60 -1.33 50.88
C ASP A 574 -4.60 -2.08 50.00
N LYS A 575 -4.78 -1.70 48.73
CA LYS A 575 -5.72 -2.30 47.77
C LYS A 575 -5.10 -3.39 46.92
N LEU A 576 -3.81 -3.73 47.10
CA LEU A 576 -3.20 -4.79 46.30
C LEU A 576 -3.88 -6.12 46.52
N GLU A 577 -4.34 -6.73 45.44
CA GLU A 577 -4.87 -8.11 45.48
C GLU A 577 -3.69 -9.08 45.50
N VAL A 578 -3.66 -9.98 46.46
CA VAL A 578 -2.60 -10.98 46.63
C VAL A 578 -3.24 -12.36 46.65
N LYS A 579 -2.80 -13.23 45.75
CA LYS A 579 -3.12 -14.65 45.74
C LYS A 579 -1.87 -15.44 46.13
N VAL A 580 -2.06 -16.52 46.86
CA VAL A 580 -0.98 -17.41 47.31
C VAL A 580 -1.29 -18.78 46.78
N GLU A 581 -0.48 -19.26 45.84
CA GLU A 581 -0.66 -20.51 45.13
C GLU A 581 0.58 -21.40 45.26
N LYS A 582 0.41 -22.72 45.21
CA LYS A 582 1.52 -23.65 45.09
C LYS A 582 1.83 -23.87 43.61
N LEU A 583 2.96 -23.45 43.14
CA LEU A 583 3.36 -23.64 41.75
C LEU A 583 4.33 -24.80 41.61
N LYS A 584 4.19 -25.58 40.53
CA LYS A 584 5.10 -26.70 40.16
C LYS A 584 6.52 -26.20 39.95
N ASN A 585 6.69 -24.97 39.42
CA ASN A 585 8.01 -24.35 39.26
C ASN A 585 8.44 -23.68 40.58
N GLU A 586 9.38 -24.29 41.29
CA GLU A 586 9.94 -23.74 42.53
C GLU A 586 10.85 -22.50 42.30
N GLY A 587 11.31 -22.25 41.08
CA GLY A 587 12.20 -21.13 40.76
C GLY A 587 11.51 -19.76 40.69
N THR A 588 10.18 -19.74 40.54
CA THR A 588 9.37 -18.51 40.47
C THR A 588 8.78 -18.17 41.83
N ALA A 589 9.23 -17.06 42.43
CA ALA A 589 8.76 -16.62 43.75
C ALA A 589 7.45 -15.82 43.71
N ALA A 590 7.31 -14.95 42.72
CA ALA A 590 6.16 -14.06 42.56
C ALA A 590 5.96 -13.69 41.08
N MET A 591 4.72 -13.42 40.72
CA MET A 591 4.33 -12.95 39.39
C MET A 591 3.14 -11.99 39.47
N ILE A 592 2.93 -11.20 38.42
CA ILE A 592 1.76 -10.33 38.29
C ILE A 592 0.84 -10.92 37.22
N THR A 593 -0.44 -11.09 37.57
CA THR A 593 -1.48 -11.44 36.58
C THR A 593 -2.47 -10.30 36.44
N LEU A 594 -3.10 -10.20 35.28
CA LEU A 594 -4.13 -9.22 34.97
C LEU A 594 -5.24 -9.91 34.15
N PRO A 595 -6.52 -9.75 34.52
CA PRO A 595 -7.62 -10.36 33.76
C PRO A 595 -7.56 -10.02 32.29
N GLU A 596 -7.88 -11.00 31.43
CA GLU A 596 -7.79 -10.89 29.95
C GLU A 596 -8.54 -9.68 29.40
N GLU A 597 -9.77 -9.43 29.87
CA GLU A 597 -10.58 -8.29 29.44
C GLU A 597 -9.89 -6.94 29.69
N SER A 598 -9.26 -6.80 30.86
CA SER A 598 -8.53 -5.59 31.23
C SER A 598 -7.31 -5.37 30.34
N ARG A 599 -6.63 -6.44 29.96
CA ARG A 599 -5.49 -6.37 29.04
C ARG A 599 -5.90 -5.98 27.64
N ARG A 600 -6.94 -6.61 27.11
CA ARG A 600 -7.48 -6.25 25.78
C ARG A 600 -7.93 -4.79 25.72
N MET A 601 -8.53 -4.30 26.81
CA MET A 601 -8.89 -2.89 26.93
C MET A 601 -7.67 -1.98 26.89
N GLN A 602 -6.57 -2.33 27.59
CA GLN A 602 -5.31 -1.57 27.58
C GLN A 602 -4.69 -1.56 26.18
N ASP A 603 -4.68 -2.69 25.48
CA ASP A 603 -4.12 -2.79 24.13
C ASP A 603 -4.96 -1.97 23.13
N MET A 604 -6.28 -1.98 23.26
CA MET A 604 -7.18 -1.16 22.47
C MET A 604 -6.94 0.34 22.71
N MET A 605 -6.73 0.76 23.95
CA MET A 605 -6.41 2.17 24.28
C MET A 605 -5.09 2.62 23.68
N LYS A 606 -4.06 1.77 23.67
CA LYS A 606 -2.79 2.04 22.99
C LYS A 606 -2.98 2.25 21.50
N MET A 607 -3.79 1.41 20.86
CA MET A 607 -4.08 1.49 19.43
C MET A 607 -4.76 2.81 19.03
N TYR A 608 -5.71 3.29 19.82
CA TYR A 608 -6.41 4.55 19.54
C TYR A 608 -5.68 5.81 20.00
N ASN A 609 -4.40 5.68 20.42
CA ASN A 609 -3.60 6.82 20.90
C ASN A 609 -4.29 7.66 22.01
N MET A 610 -5.13 7.03 22.79
CA MET A 610 -5.84 7.66 23.91
C MET A 610 -4.88 7.82 25.11
N TYR A 611 -3.69 8.41 24.86
CA TYR A 611 -2.71 8.73 25.89
C TYR A 611 -3.27 9.81 26.80
N GLY A 612 -3.43 9.50 28.09
CA GLY A 612 -3.89 10.44 29.11
C GLY A 612 -5.08 9.98 29.94
N MET A 613 -5.71 8.86 29.60
CA MET A 613 -6.69 8.20 30.49
C MET A 613 -5.95 7.20 31.39
N ASP A 614 -6.27 7.20 32.69
CA ASP A 614 -5.74 6.24 33.64
C ASP A 614 -6.24 4.82 33.25
N PRO A 615 -5.35 3.86 32.94
CA PRO A 615 -5.74 2.49 32.63
C PRO A 615 -6.58 1.83 33.73
N ASN A 616 -6.45 2.26 34.97
CA ASN A 616 -7.19 1.77 36.12
C ASN A 616 -8.65 2.27 36.16
N MET A 617 -9.03 3.19 35.30
CA MET A 617 -10.39 3.74 35.23
C MET A 617 -11.43 2.70 34.74
N PHE A 618 -10.98 1.64 34.05
CA PHE A 618 -11.85 0.63 33.41
C PHE A 618 -11.78 -0.76 34.07
N GLY A 619 -11.27 -0.87 35.28
CA GLY A 619 -11.35 -2.09 36.09
C GLY A 619 -10.40 -3.21 35.67
N GLY A 620 -9.57 -3.59 36.56
CA GLY A 620 -8.61 -4.68 36.47
C GLY A 620 -7.45 -4.35 37.39
N GLN A 621 -7.57 -4.73 38.64
CA GLN A 621 -6.46 -4.63 39.57
C GLN A 621 -5.42 -5.69 39.23
N GLU A 622 -4.15 -5.26 39.14
CA GLU A 622 -3.02 -6.19 39.07
C GLU A 622 -3.09 -7.11 40.29
N VAL A 623 -2.99 -8.41 40.05
CA VAL A 623 -3.01 -9.43 41.12
C VAL A 623 -1.58 -9.93 41.30
N LEU A 624 -1.04 -9.76 42.51
CA LEU A 624 0.24 -10.36 42.87
C LEU A 624 0.03 -11.82 43.29
N VAL A 625 0.58 -12.73 42.52
CA VAL A 625 0.58 -14.16 42.83
C VAL A 625 1.90 -14.53 43.48
N LEU A 626 1.85 -15.11 44.67
CA LEU A 626 3.02 -15.58 45.43
C LEU A 626 3.05 -17.12 45.41
N ASN A 627 4.22 -17.68 45.12
CA ASN A 627 4.44 -19.13 45.15
C ASN A 627 4.75 -19.62 46.58
N ALA A 628 3.80 -20.29 47.18
CA ALA A 628 3.94 -20.85 48.54
C ALA A 628 5.11 -21.89 48.64
N ASN A 629 5.50 -22.50 47.52
CA ASN A 629 6.60 -23.46 47.50
C ASN A 629 7.98 -22.79 47.48
N HIS A 630 8.06 -21.50 47.13
CA HIS A 630 9.34 -20.80 47.02
C HIS A 630 9.96 -20.48 48.40
N PRO A 631 11.26 -20.75 48.60
CA PRO A 631 11.91 -20.54 49.91
C PRO A 631 11.80 -19.13 50.48
N LEU A 632 11.86 -18.08 49.64
CA LEU A 632 11.72 -16.69 50.08
C LEU A 632 10.30 -16.36 50.56
N VAL A 633 9.28 -16.94 49.93
CA VAL A 633 7.88 -16.71 50.33
C VAL A 633 7.60 -17.43 51.65
N ARG A 634 8.11 -18.66 51.87
CA ARG A 634 8.06 -19.37 53.13
C ARG A 634 8.79 -18.58 54.25
N PHE A 635 9.98 -18.07 53.95
CA PHE A 635 10.73 -17.25 54.91
C PHE A 635 9.93 -16.03 55.36
N ILE A 636 9.25 -15.31 54.42
CA ILE A 636 8.41 -14.16 54.75
C ILE A 636 7.24 -14.59 55.68
N ALA A 637 6.60 -15.69 55.38
CA ALA A 637 5.46 -16.19 56.20
C ALA A 637 5.89 -16.54 57.65
N GLU A 638 7.06 -17.17 57.82
CA GLU A 638 7.59 -17.64 59.08
C GLU A 638 8.30 -16.54 59.90
N ASN A 639 8.84 -15.51 59.25
CA ASN A 639 9.72 -14.51 59.92
C ASN A 639 9.24 -13.06 59.72
N GLN A 640 7.95 -12.79 59.94
CA GLN A 640 7.28 -11.49 59.70
C GLN A 640 7.98 -10.28 60.35
N GLY A 641 8.65 -10.49 61.51
CA GLY A 641 9.36 -9.47 62.26
C GLY A 641 10.83 -9.25 61.86
N SER A 642 11.34 -9.97 60.88
CA SER A 642 12.71 -9.87 60.40
C SER A 642 12.94 -8.54 59.67
N GLU A 643 14.10 -7.90 59.90
CA GLU A 643 14.53 -6.69 59.18
C GLU A 643 14.69 -6.86 57.67
N TYR A 644 14.81 -8.11 57.17
CA TYR A 644 14.94 -8.45 55.76
C TYR A 644 13.61 -8.53 55.02
N VAL A 645 12.49 -8.76 55.73
CA VAL A 645 11.17 -8.95 55.13
C VAL A 645 10.73 -7.78 54.24
N PRO A 646 10.86 -6.50 54.66
CA PRO A 646 10.48 -5.39 53.77
C PRO A 646 11.26 -5.38 52.47
N VAL A 647 12.57 -5.60 52.52
CA VAL A 647 13.47 -5.59 51.38
C VAL A 647 13.15 -6.73 50.42
N ILE A 648 12.84 -7.92 50.97
CA ILE A 648 12.47 -9.10 50.13
C ILE A 648 11.11 -8.87 49.47
N CYS A 649 10.12 -8.34 50.18
CA CYS A 649 8.78 -8.05 49.62
C CYS A 649 8.88 -7.05 48.45
N GLU A 650 9.60 -5.95 48.63
CA GLU A 650 9.80 -4.98 47.57
C GLU A 650 10.57 -5.56 46.38
N GLN A 651 11.59 -6.39 46.64
CA GLN A 651 12.40 -7.00 45.60
C GLN A 651 11.57 -8.00 44.75
N LEU A 652 10.79 -8.85 45.41
CA LEU A 652 9.92 -9.84 44.75
C LEU A 652 8.82 -9.15 43.93
N TYR A 653 8.24 -8.07 44.50
CA TYR A 653 7.25 -7.28 43.80
C TYR A 653 7.81 -6.63 42.53
N ASP A 654 8.97 -5.98 42.63
CA ASP A 654 9.58 -5.30 41.48
C ASP A 654 10.04 -6.31 40.43
N LEU A 655 10.57 -7.48 40.80
CA LEU A 655 10.90 -8.56 39.88
C LEU A 655 9.64 -9.08 39.12
N ALA A 656 8.53 -9.28 39.85
CA ALA A 656 7.27 -9.66 39.25
C ALA A 656 6.72 -8.57 38.30
N MET A 657 6.85 -7.29 38.69
CA MET A 657 6.45 -6.15 37.86
C MET A 657 7.27 -6.03 36.59
N MET A 658 8.59 -6.29 36.63
CA MET A 658 9.45 -6.25 35.44
C MET A 658 9.06 -7.27 34.36
N SER A 659 8.51 -8.40 34.77
CA SER A 659 7.95 -9.41 33.83
C SER A 659 6.58 -9.01 33.26
N HIS A 660 5.94 -7.98 33.85
CA HIS A 660 4.63 -7.50 33.45
C HIS A 660 4.68 -6.20 32.63
N LYS A 661 5.46 -5.22 33.12
CA LYS A 661 5.66 -3.91 32.48
C LYS A 661 7.02 -3.31 32.81
N GLN A 662 7.45 -2.33 32.04
CA GLN A 662 8.66 -1.58 32.37
C GLN A 662 8.44 -0.77 33.66
N LEU A 663 9.41 -0.83 34.56
CA LEU A 663 9.44 0.04 35.73
C LEU A 663 9.66 1.50 35.31
N SER A 664 9.04 2.43 36.01
CA SER A 664 9.36 3.86 35.86
C SER A 664 10.83 4.15 36.19
N PRO A 665 11.41 5.24 35.69
CA PRO A 665 12.81 5.60 35.99
C PRO A 665 13.12 5.67 37.50
N GLU A 666 12.16 6.14 38.31
CA GLU A 666 12.27 6.22 39.73
C GLU A 666 12.24 4.83 40.41
N GLU A 667 11.32 3.97 40.00
CA GLU A 667 11.22 2.59 40.48
C GLU A 667 12.45 1.78 40.09
N MET A 668 12.94 1.92 38.85
CA MET A 668 14.16 1.28 38.38
C MET A 668 15.39 1.72 39.24
N THR A 669 15.48 3.00 39.55
CA THR A 669 16.58 3.52 40.40
C THR A 669 16.55 2.91 41.80
N LYS A 670 15.36 2.80 42.41
CA LYS A 670 15.16 2.14 43.71
C LYS A 670 15.52 0.66 43.66
N PHE A 671 15.03 -0.04 42.59
CA PHE A 671 15.32 -1.45 42.40
C PHE A 671 16.83 -1.74 42.29
N VAL A 672 17.56 -0.97 41.46
CA VAL A 672 19.01 -1.13 41.28
C VAL A 672 19.76 -0.88 42.58
N LYS A 673 19.40 0.18 43.35
CA LYS A 673 19.99 0.46 44.64
C LYS A 673 19.80 -0.69 45.63
N ARG A 674 18.55 -1.17 45.77
CA ARG A 674 18.19 -2.28 46.67
C ARG A 674 18.91 -3.57 46.26
N SER A 675 18.96 -3.88 44.98
CA SER A 675 19.68 -5.05 44.46
C SER A 675 21.15 -5.03 44.82
N ASN A 676 21.82 -3.86 44.70
CA ASN A 676 23.22 -3.70 45.12
C ASN A 676 23.40 -3.87 46.63
N ASP A 677 22.47 -3.40 47.45
CA ASP A 677 22.54 -3.55 48.91
C ASP A 677 22.38 -5.03 49.32
N ILE A 678 21.47 -5.78 48.67
CA ILE A 678 21.32 -7.24 48.86
C ILE A 678 22.63 -7.98 48.51
N LEU A 679 23.25 -7.66 47.37
CA LEU A 679 24.52 -8.27 46.95
C LEU A 679 25.64 -7.98 47.91
N ARG A 680 25.72 -6.77 48.50
CA ARG A 680 26.71 -6.42 49.52
C ARG A 680 26.57 -7.23 50.81
N VAL A 681 25.34 -7.56 51.20
CA VAL A 681 25.11 -8.43 52.37
C VAL A 681 25.62 -9.84 52.12
N ARG A 682 25.46 -10.36 50.92
CA ARG A 682 25.93 -11.70 50.54
C ARG A 682 27.45 -11.78 50.31
N ALA A 683 28.08 -10.67 49.96
CA ALA A 683 29.52 -10.59 49.74
C ALA A 683 30.35 -10.43 51.03
N LYS A 684 29.69 -10.20 52.19
CA LYS A 684 30.25 -10.23 53.51
C LYS A 684 30.08 -11.61 54.15
#